data_60f2e8fe3ee5008286ce0f2041f69574
#
_entry.id   60f2e8fe3ee5008286ce0f2041f69574
#
_cell.length_a   1.000
_cell.length_b   1.000
_cell.length_c   1.000
_cell.angle_alpha   90.00
_cell.angle_beta   90.00
_cell.angle_gamma   90.00
#
_symmetry.space_group_name_H-M   'P 1'
#
loop_
_entity.id
_entity.type
_entity.pdbx_description
1 polymer ?
#
loop_
_entity_poly.entity_id
_entity_poly.type
_entity_poly.pdbx_seq_one_letter_code
_entity_poly.pdbx_strand_id
1 'polypeptide(L)'
;MKKAFLTIALLAAAAAMALAQQPTREQLEAAIAQMPQIPNTDQVRIGHLDNGLTYYIRHNELPKGRAEFYLATNVGAIQEEYPAQDGLAHFLEHMCFNGTEHFPDKGILDYLRSIGAEFGRNINASTGFEETQYMLNNIPVERASVVDSCLMILCDYSHFVLNHPSEIDAERGVIIEERRQRRTAQWRSMERSLPYYFGEDSPLAQCTLIGLQEHLETFKPESLTSFYDTWYHPGNQAVIVVGDVDVDRTEAKIKEIFGVIPAKENPLPKPIQHIADHSEPRVGIITDPETTSPSIELIWHSEALPESINATATGVLTNLVESLIAQVASERFNDITSKPGSPYLSGSYGFSDLIYEDIEAVMADVSLREDNILGGFKDFYTEIVRLSRFGITDAEFDRAKTDYLSYLEARANRAETRQNDQFISPIIQNFFDKEPLLEPKDEYEMTQMLLSQINAQVVNQILAQATSGQNLVVLYMGPEKAGIATPTAAELTAAMAEVEASDIAAPEGEDIPEAFLDPAALKGSPVVKTGKTIYDATEWTLGNGVKVIVYPTQLQKDNISFNLVKDGGMSLVPTEDMDSFDSNLMSLFQSNSGVAGFPGTTVRKMLTGKNLNVSPYFDQLQNGINGSTTVKDLETALQLVYLTFTQPRFDEEEWQNGIVQIQSVLPNLVNQPNYKLQQELYKTIYDSPRRKMISQETLEKASLATYEKNYRKLFADAAGATMVFVGDVDPEVLKPLVEKYIGSLPAGKAPLKWIDTKEDIRKGKIENVFSVDMQTPKSTVLQVYTTDMPYSYEASAALSAISYILDIRYTNSLREEEGGTYGASTVANMTRLPNPRAIIQVVFECRPSMCDKLRQLAIDGMKDLAQNGPTDEEFNNAKLNLQKNIPESRQNNSWWRNGIEIHEQFGEDRDAAYEAAVNGLTKAQLQKLLQEIIASDNFIELVMKPANATEAE
;
A
#
# COMPACT_ATOMS: atom_id res chain seq x y z
N MET A 1 31.90 -13.81 18.86
CA MET A 1 30.62 -14.41 18.45
C MET A 1 30.35 -15.79 19.10
N LYS A 2 31.10 -16.87 18.90
CA LYS A 2 30.79 -18.20 19.54
C LYS A 2 30.61 -18.21 21.05
N LYS A 3 31.20 -17.30 21.82
CA LYS A 3 31.01 -17.20 23.29
C LYS A 3 29.73 -16.44 23.70
N ALA A 4 29.19 -15.56 22.86
CA ALA A 4 27.95 -14.86 23.14
C ALA A 4 26.74 -15.81 23.03
N PHE A 5 26.76 -16.76 22.08
CA PHE A 5 25.66 -17.71 21.83
C PHE A 5 25.47 -18.76 22.97
N LEU A 6 26.55 -19.16 23.67
CA LEU A 6 26.40 -20.03 24.83
C LEU A 6 25.67 -19.32 26.00
N THR A 7 25.73 -17.99 26.01
CA THR A 7 25.08 -17.16 27.03
C THR A 7 23.57 -16.99 26.76
N ILE A 8 23.13 -16.97 25.48
CA ILE A 8 21.72 -16.86 25.08
C ILE A 8 20.91 -18.10 25.48
N ALA A 9 21.47 -19.31 25.29
CA ALA A 9 20.83 -20.54 25.72
C ALA A 9 20.75 -20.67 27.27
N LEU A 10 21.70 -20.06 27.99
CA LEU A 10 21.71 -19.98 29.46
C LEU A 10 20.77 -18.89 29.98
N LEU A 11 20.54 -17.80 29.25
CA LEU A 11 19.61 -16.74 29.64
C LEU A 11 18.16 -17.11 29.35
N ALA A 12 17.83 -17.80 28.26
CA ALA A 12 16.52 -18.40 28.05
C ALA A 12 16.16 -19.44 29.12
N ALA A 13 17.15 -20.22 29.58
CA ALA A 13 16.98 -21.15 30.72
C ALA A 13 16.90 -20.43 32.08
N ALA A 14 17.56 -19.28 32.24
CA ALA A 14 17.50 -18.45 33.46
C ALA A 14 16.19 -17.63 33.52
N ALA A 15 15.68 -17.17 32.42
CA ALA A 15 14.34 -16.54 32.34
C ALA A 15 13.23 -17.54 32.67
N ALA A 16 13.35 -18.79 32.21
CA ALA A 16 12.43 -19.88 32.56
C ALA A 16 12.49 -20.31 34.04
N MET A 17 13.59 -20.02 34.75
CA MET A 17 13.73 -20.31 36.18
C MET A 17 13.38 -19.13 37.10
N ALA A 18 13.24 -17.92 36.58
CA ALA A 18 12.84 -16.73 37.34
C ALA A 18 11.30 -16.55 37.46
N LEU A 19 10.50 -17.44 36.90
CA LEU A 19 9.02 -17.41 36.87
C LEU A 19 8.30 -17.63 38.22
N ALA A 20 8.98 -17.44 39.35
CA ALA A 20 8.33 -17.44 40.68
C ALA A 20 7.85 -16.04 41.13
N GLN A 21 8.31 -14.96 40.51
CA GLN A 21 7.79 -13.59 40.62
C GLN A 21 8.05 -12.91 39.27
N GLN A 22 7.01 -12.34 38.67
CA GLN A 22 7.19 -11.53 37.46
C GLN A 22 8.18 -10.40 37.78
N PRO A 23 9.26 -10.23 36.98
CA PRO A 23 10.21 -9.14 37.22
C PRO A 23 9.53 -7.80 36.93
N THR A 24 9.90 -6.76 37.67
CA THR A 24 9.45 -5.40 37.37
C THR A 24 10.08 -4.91 36.06
N ARG A 25 9.46 -3.93 35.38
CA ARG A 25 10.00 -3.30 34.15
C ARG A 25 11.45 -2.82 34.38
N GLU A 26 11.74 -2.17 35.50
CA GLU A 26 13.11 -1.77 35.88
C GLU A 26 14.11 -2.97 35.95
N GLN A 27 13.66 -4.10 36.44
CA GLN A 27 14.49 -5.31 36.50
C GLN A 27 14.74 -5.91 35.12
N LEU A 28 13.74 -5.84 34.22
CA LEU A 28 13.87 -6.23 32.82
C LEU A 28 14.84 -5.32 32.10
N GLU A 29 14.68 -4.01 32.19
CA GLU A 29 15.57 -3.02 31.59
C GLU A 29 17.03 -3.20 32.04
N ALA A 30 17.24 -3.41 33.33
CA ALA A 30 18.58 -3.69 33.89
C ALA A 30 19.19 -4.99 33.37
N ALA A 31 18.37 -6.00 33.09
CA ALA A 31 18.82 -7.27 32.53
C ALA A 31 19.15 -7.12 31.04
N ILE A 32 18.27 -6.44 30.26
CA ILE A 32 18.44 -6.17 28.83
C ILE A 32 19.70 -5.32 28.61
N ALA A 33 19.95 -4.32 29.43
CA ALA A 33 21.15 -3.49 29.35
C ALA A 33 22.47 -4.26 29.48
N GLN A 34 22.45 -5.48 30.03
CA GLN A 34 23.61 -6.36 30.09
C GLN A 34 23.72 -7.32 28.89
N MET A 35 22.71 -7.39 28.05
CA MET A 35 22.75 -8.22 26.83
C MET A 35 23.65 -7.58 25.76
N PRO A 36 24.34 -8.40 24.94
CA PRO A 36 25.08 -7.88 23.80
C PRO A 36 24.14 -7.18 22.82
N GLN A 37 24.38 -5.91 22.58
CA GLN A 37 23.66 -5.14 21.56
C GLN A 37 24.21 -5.48 20.18
N ILE A 38 23.34 -5.55 19.17
CA ILE A 38 23.72 -5.68 17.77
C ILE A 38 24.13 -4.28 17.27
N PRO A 39 25.37 -4.11 16.78
CA PRO A 39 25.81 -2.79 16.32
C PRO A 39 25.06 -2.37 15.06
N ASN A 40 24.70 -1.10 15.00
CA ASN A 40 24.21 -0.49 13.77
C ASN A 40 25.28 -0.45 12.67
N THR A 41 24.87 -0.40 11.41
CA THR A 41 25.78 -0.26 10.26
C THR A 41 26.61 1.02 10.36
N ASP A 42 27.85 0.97 9.91
CA ASP A 42 28.74 2.16 9.79
C ASP A 42 28.46 3.01 8.53
N GLN A 43 27.59 2.53 7.64
CA GLN A 43 27.16 3.24 6.43
C GLN A 43 26.20 4.39 6.72
N VAL A 44 25.67 4.48 7.93
CA VAL A 44 24.84 5.59 8.41
C VAL A 44 25.58 6.34 9.51
N ARG A 45 25.80 7.63 9.32
CA ARG A 45 26.31 8.51 10.37
C ARG A 45 25.22 8.80 11.37
N ILE A 46 25.30 8.21 12.56
CA ILE A 46 24.39 8.46 13.67
C ILE A 46 25.10 9.37 14.68
N GLY A 47 24.40 10.39 15.17
CA GLY A 47 24.94 11.27 16.19
C GLY A 47 23.88 11.97 17.02
N HIS A 48 24.32 12.61 18.10
CA HIS A 48 23.45 13.34 19.01
C HIS A 48 24.00 14.75 19.24
N LEU A 49 23.10 15.73 19.32
CA LEU A 49 23.45 17.09 19.73
C LEU A 49 23.33 17.25 21.24
N ASP A 50 23.99 18.28 21.80
CA ASP A 50 23.94 18.56 23.25
C ASP A 50 22.52 18.87 23.75
N ASN A 51 21.61 19.29 22.86
CA ASN A 51 20.20 19.53 23.17
C ASN A 51 19.30 18.27 23.12
N GLY A 52 19.88 17.12 22.81
CA GLY A 52 19.19 15.82 22.77
C GLY A 52 18.74 15.36 21.39
N LEU A 53 18.84 16.20 20.33
CA LEU A 53 18.46 15.80 18.98
C LEU A 53 19.31 14.64 18.48
N THR A 54 18.66 13.63 17.92
CA THR A 54 19.34 12.55 17.18
C THR A 54 19.41 12.91 15.70
N TYR A 55 20.44 12.51 15.00
CA TYR A 55 20.49 12.63 13.54
C TYR A 55 21.06 11.39 12.88
N TYR A 56 20.55 11.10 11.68
CA TYR A 56 20.96 10.03 10.80
C TYR A 56 21.30 10.60 9.44
N ILE A 57 22.48 10.28 8.91
CA ILE A 57 22.90 10.75 7.59
C ILE A 57 23.47 9.57 6.81
N ARG A 58 22.89 9.29 5.63
CA ARG A 58 23.40 8.27 4.70
C ARG A 58 23.63 8.88 3.32
N HIS A 59 24.83 8.69 2.78
CA HIS A 59 25.09 8.97 1.38
C HIS A 59 24.58 7.83 0.49
N ASN A 60 23.78 8.15 -0.54
CA ASN A 60 23.35 7.24 -1.59
C ASN A 60 23.06 8.03 -2.88
N GLU A 61 23.55 7.56 -4.04
CA GLU A 61 23.40 8.27 -5.32
C GLU A 61 22.25 7.72 -6.19
N LEU A 62 21.28 7.05 -5.61
CA LEU A 62 20.15 6.46 -6.35
C LEU A 62 18.81 6.93 -5.77
N PRO A 63 18.13 7.83 -6.49
CA PRO A 63 18.51 8.54 -7.72
C PRO A 63 19.59 9.61 -7.47
N LYS A 64 20.48 9.78 -8.44
CA LYS A 64 21.52 10.80 -8.36
C LYS A 64 20.95 12.22 -8.31
N GLY A 65 21.56 13.10 -7.48
CA GLY A 65 21.11 14.47 -7.28
C GLY A 65 19.80 14.57 -6.51
N ARG A 66 19.41 13.53 -5.75
CA ARG A 66 18.18 13.46 -4.95
C ARG A 66 18.47 13.09 -3.51
N ALA A 67 17.61 13.57 -2.60
CA ALA A 67 17.66 13.17 -1.20
C ALA A 67 16.28 13.20 -0.54
N GLU A 68 16.16 12.41 0.52
CA GLU A 68 15.04 12.31 1.44
C GLU A 68 15.42 13.07 2.72
N PHE A 69 14.48 13.88 3.27
CA PHE A 69 14.65 14.60 4.52
C PHE A 69 13.45 14.34 5.41
N TYR A 70 13.69 13.85 6.62
CA TYR A 70 12.63 13.53 7.57
C TYR A 70 12.92 14.17 8.93
N LEU A 71 11.85 14.62 9.58
CA LEU A 71 11.84 14.86 11.02
C LEU A 71 10.90 13.81 11.62
N ALA A 72 11.48 12.86 12.34
CA ALA A 72 10.75 11.87 13.11
C ALA A 72 10.60 12.41 14.53
N THR A 73 9.38 12.50 15.03
CA THR A 73 9.06 13.05 16.34
C THR A 73 8.34 12.00 17.16
N ASN A 74 8.91 11.57 18.29
CA ASN A 74 8.32 10.61 19.22
C ASN A 74 7.23 11.28 20.06
N VAL A 75 6.24 11.85 19.37
CA VAL A 75 5.10 12.58 19.93
C VAL A 75 3.88 12.32 19.05
N GLY A 76 2.80 11.86 19.62
CA GLY A 76 1.53 11.62 18.98
C GLY A 76 0.36 11.87 19.90
N ALA A 77 -0.78 11.25 19.64
CA ALA A 77 -1.99 11.45 20.43
C ALA A 77 -1.87 10.96 21.88
N ILE A 78 -0.95 10.05 22.18
CA ILE A 78 -0.72 9.52 23.54
C ILE A 78 -0.29 10.60 24.54
N GLN A 79 0.33 11.69 24.08
CA GLN A 79 0.76 12.79 24.91
C GLN A 79 -0.34 13.85 25.16
N GLU A 80 -1.49 13.69 24.57
CA GLU A 80 -2.62 14.62 24.74
C GLU A 80 -3.28 14.50 26.12
N GLU A 81 -3.61 15.63 26.72
CA GLU A 81 -4.41 15.68 27.95
C GLU A 81 -5.92 15.61 27.63
N TYR A 82 -6.54 14.44 27.80
CA TYR A 82 -7.96 14.26 27.52
C TYR A 82 -8.86 14.88 28.59
N PRO A 83 -10.03 15.47 28.21
CA PRO A 83 -10.46 15.73 26.82
C PRO A 83 -9.96 17.07 26.24
N ALA A 84 -9.12 17.81 26.97
CA ALA A 84 -8.76 19.19 26.64
C ALA A 84 -7.86 19.35 25.43
N GLN A 85 -7.20 18.28 24.99
CA GLN A 85 -6.24 18.28 23.88
C GLN A 85 -6.55 17.21 22.82
N ASP A 86 -7.74 16.57 22.84
CA ASP A 86 -8.12 15.53 21.89
C ASP A 86 -7.97 16.00 20.43
N GLY A 87 -7.07 15.34 19.65
CA GLY A 87 -6.75 15.65 18.27
C GLY A 87 -5.75 16.79 18.06
N LEU A 88 -5.13 17.34 19.12
CA LEU A 88 -4.19 18.45 18.96
C LEU A 88 -2.82 18.03 18.41
N ALA A 89 -2.40 16.78 18.55
CA ALA A 89 -1.21 16.25 17.90
C ALA A 89 -1.34 16.32 16.37
N HIS A 90 -2.47 15.86 15.85
CA HIS A 90 -2.80 15.94 14.43
C HIS A 90 -3.02 17.38 13.96
N PHE A 91 -3.70 18.20 14.78
CA PHE A 91 -3.87 19.62 14.46
C PHE A 91 -2.54 20.35 14.34
N LEU A 92 -1.57 20.05 15.20
CA LEU A 92 -0.23 20.63 15.17
C LEU A 92 0.53 20.23 13.90
N GLU A 93 0.36 19.01 13.42
CA GLU A 93 0.91 18.57 12.14
C GLU A 93 0.51 19.54 11.02
N HIS A 94 -0.78 19.86 10.90
CA HIS A 94 -1.29 20.85 9.93
C HIS A 94 -0.68 22.23 10.12
N MET A 95 -0.54 22.67 11.35
CA MET A 95 0.02 24.01 11.65
C MET A 95 1.47 24.15 11.23
N CYS A 96 2.23 23.08 11.11
CA CYS A 96 3.58 23.11 10.58
C CYS A 96 3.65 23.64 9.13
N PHE A 97 2.57 23.52 8.36
CA PHE A 97 2.45 24.04 7.00
C PHE A 97 1.85 25.46 6.94
N ASN A 98 1.40 26.00 8.09
CA ASN A 98 0.66 27.26 8.19
C ASN A 98 1.49 28.43 8.80
N GLY A 99 2.79 28.41 8.56
CA GLY A 99 3.71 29.50 8.93
C GLY A 99 4.65 29.19 10.08
N THR A 100 5.91 29.41 9.78
CA THR A 100 7.03 29.25 10.73
C THR A 100 7.87 30.52 10.78
N GLU A 101 8.83 30.61 11.71
CA GLU A 101 9.66 31.82 11.89
C GLU A 101 10.45 32.23 10.63
N HIS A 102 11.04 31.23 9.94
CA HIS A 102 11.85 31.49 8.75
C HIS A 102 11.04 31.44 7.44
N PHE A 103 9.85 30.81 7.46
CA PHE A 103 8.95 30.68 6.32
C PHE A 103 7.53 31.10 6.75
N PRO A 104 7.25 32.42 6.84
CA PRO A 104 5.93 32.89 7.25
C PRO A 104 4.84 32.51 6.24
N ASP A 105 3.61 32.46 6.68
CA ASP A 105 2.43 32.10 5.91
C ASP A 105 2.59 30.71 5.23
N LYS A 106 2.42 30.63 3.92
CA LYS A 106 2.63 29.39 3.14
C LYS A 106 4.04 29.28 2.53
N GLY A 107 5.01 30.01 3.07
CA GLY A 107 6.37 30.15 2.54
C GLY A 107 7.11 28.81 2.34
N ILE A 108 6.85 27.79 3.16
CA ILE A 108 7.42 26.44 3.00
C ILE A 108 6.92 25.80 1.70
N LEU A 109 5.62 25.81 1.48
CA LEU A 109 5.01 25.21 0.28
C LEU A 109 5.46 25.94 -0.98
N ASP A 110 5.51 27.26 -0.95
CA ASP A 110 5.94 28.08 -2.08
C ASP A 110 7.42 27.83 -2.42
N TYR A 111 8.28 27.77 -1.41
CA TYR A 111 9.68 27.41 -1.61
C TYR A 111 9.85 26.04 -2.24
N LEU A 112 9.20 25.00 -1.69
CA LEU A 112 9.31 23.63 -2.18
C LEU A 112 8.74 23.48 -3.60
N ARG A 113 7.62 24.14 -3.91
CA ARG A 113 7.09 24.24 -5.29
C ARG A 113 8.08 24.88 -6.25
N SER A 114 8.80 25.91 -5.82
CA SER A 114 9.80 26.61 -6.65
C SER A 114 11.00 25.74 -7.06
N ILE A 115 11.21 24.61 -6.38
CA ILE A 115 12.23 23.61 -6.72
C ILE A 115 11.64 22.36 -7.37
N GLY A 116 10.34 22.38 -7.74
CA GLY A 116 9.63 21.30 -8.42
C GLY A 116 9.09 20.21 -7.51
N ALA A 117 9.04 20.43 -6.19
CA ALA A 117 8.35 19.51 -5.29
C ALA A 117 6.84 19.71 -5.32
N GLU A 118 6.09 18.67 -5.03
CA GLU A 118 4.64 18.61 -5.09
C GLU A 118 4.08 18.16 -3.74
N PHE A 119 3.05 18.85 -3.25
CA PHE A 119 2.35 18.49 -2.02
C PHE A 119 1.62 17.15 -2.19
N GLY A 120 1.65 16.31 -1.17
CA GLY A 120 1.10 14.95 -1.19
C GLY A 120 2.03 13.91 -1.82
N ARG A 121 2.89 14.29 -2.76
CA ARG A 121 3.88 13.37 -3.37
C ARG A 121 5.28 13.52 -2.77
N ASN A 122 5.79 14.75 -2.73
CA ASN A 122 7.15 15.03 -2.25
C ASN A 122 7.13 15.64 -0.84
N ILE A 123 6.04 16.27 -0.46
CA ILE A 123 5.85 16.95 0.81
C ILE A 123 4.66 16.30 1.48
N ASN A 124 4.87 15.72 2.66
CA ASN A 124 3.81 15.08 3.41
C ASN A 124 4.14 15.08 4.91
N ALA A 125 3.15 14.78 5.73
CA ALA A 125 3.32 14.48 7.13
C ALA A 125 2.30 13.43 7.56
N SER A 126 2.50 12.84 8.72
CA SER A 126 1.56 11.89 9.31
C SER A 126 1.68 11.91 10.81
N THR A 127 0.52 11.85 11.48
CA THR A 127 0.42 11.74 12.93
C THR A 127 -0.22 10.39 13.29
N GLY A 128 0.43 9.66 14.16
CA GLY A 128 -0.05 8.43 14.78
C GLY A 128 -0.41 8.64 16.25
N PHE A 129 -0.68 7.53 16.92
CA PHE A 129 -0.93 7.57 18.36
C PHE A 129 0.33 7.92 19.16
N GLU A 130 1.51 7.53 18.69
CA GLU A 130 2.77 7.68 19.43
C GLU A 130 3.81 8.52 18.73
N GLU A 131 3.65 8.81 17.45
CA GLU A 131 4.63 9.48 16.62
C GLU A 131 4.03 10.47 15.63
N THR A 132 4.82 11.45 15.23
CA THR A 132 4.53 12.33 14.09
C THR A 132 5.76 12.40 13.20
N GLN A 133 5.57 12.27 11.89
CA GLN A 133 6.63 12.30 10.89
C GLN A 133 6.38 13.40 9.88
N TYR A 134 7.40 14.19 9.56
CA TYR A 134 7.40 15.19 8.48
C TYR A 134 8.38 14.76 7.40
N MET A 135 7.94 14.77 6.15
CA MET A 135 8.61 14.12 5.03
C MET A 135 8.82 15.07 3.86
N LEU A 136 10.07 15.20 3.40
CA LEU A 136 10.41 15.84 2.15
C LEU A 136 11.11 14.81 1.26
N ASN A 137 10.34 14.22 0.34
CA ASN A 137 10.75 13.07 -0.45
C ASN A 137 11.31 13.46 -1.82
N ASN A 138 12.38 12.80 -2.24
CA ASN A 138 12.94 12.92 -3.58
C ASN A 138 13.25 14.37 -3.99
N ILE A 139 13.85 15.13 -3.07
CA ILE A 139 14.18 16.55 -3.25
C ILE A 139 15.43 16.70 -4.14
N PRO A 140 15.44 17.62 -5.13
CA PRO A 140 16.62 17.89 -5.95
C PRO A 140 17.70 18.61 -5.14
N VAL A 141 18.87 17.97 -4.96
CA VAL A 141 19.95 18.46 -4.10
C VAL A 141 21.23 18.89 -4.83
N GLU A 142 21.16 19.07 -6.16
CA GLU A 142 22.31 19.53 -6.94
C GLU A 142 22.83 20.90 -6.48
N ARG A 143 21.98 21.70 -5.83
CA ARG A 143 22.37 22.96 -5.18
C ARG A 143 22.43 22.75 -3.68
N ALA A 144 23.60 22.96 -3.10
CA ALA A 144 23.82 22.83 -1.65
C ALA A 144 22.87 23.69 -0.80
N SER A 145 22.40 24.84 -1.33
CA SER A 145 21.42 25.70 -0.64
C SER A 145 20.06 25.02 -0.46
N VAL A 146 19.70 24.06 -1.30
CA VAL A 146 18.44 23.30 -1.13
C VAL A 146 18.52 22.40 0.10
N VAL A 147 19.66 21.72 0.29
CA VAL A 147 19.89 20.92 1.52
C VAL A 147 19.76 21.79 2.76
N ASP A 148 20.39 22.99 2.74
CA ASP A 148 20.34 23.93 3.87
C ASP A 148 18.90 24.41 4.14
N SER A 149 18.11 24.69 3.09
CA SER A 149 16.70 25.09 3.23
C SER A 149 15.82 23.96 3.74
N CYS A 150 16.01 22.73 3.26
CA CYS A 150 15.26 21.57 3.76
C CYS A 150 15.55 21.32 5.25
N LEU A 151 16.81 21.41 5.66
CA LEU A 151 17.17 21.30 7.08
C LEU A 151 16.56 22.44 7.90
N MET A 152 16.49 23.67 7.36
CA MET A 152 15.83 24.78 8.04
C MET A 152 14.32 24.57 8.19
N ILE A 153 13.65 24.02 7.16
CA ILE A 153 12.22 23.66 7.23
C ILE A 153 11.99 22.64 8.36
N LEU A 154 12.79 21.57 8.42
CA LEU A 154 12.68 20.59 9.50
C LEU A 154 12.98 21.18 10.88
N CYS A 155 13.92 22.12 10.96
CA CYS A 155 14.21 22.84 12.20
C CYS A 155 13.03 23.71 12.63
N ASP A 156 12.37 24.37 11.68
CA ASP A 156 11.19 25.16 11.95
C ASP A 156 10.04 24.30 12.47
N TYR A 157 9.81 23.12 11.88
CA TYR A 157 8.83 22.15 12.40
C TYR A 157 9.18 21.72 13.83
N SER A 158 10.46 21.52 14.10
CA SER A 158 10.93 21.08 15.41
C SER A 158 10.65 22.08 16.52
N HIS A 159 10.78 23.42 16.27
CA HIS A 159 10.74 24.41 17.35
C HIS A 159 10.19 25.80 17.00
N PHE A 160 9.98 26.13 15.73
CA PHE A 160 9.68 27.50 15.31
C PHE A 160 8.35 27.65 14.58
N VAL A 161 7.36 26.79 14.87
CA VAL A 161 5.99 26.92 14.37
C VAL A 161 5.28 28.07 15.08
N LEU A 162 4.68 28.99 14.33
CA LEU A 162 4.12 30.22 14.88
C LEU A 162 2.77 30.04 15.59
N ASN A 163 1.98 29.04 15.20
CA ASN A 163 0.68 28.74 15.78
C ASN A 163 -0.23 29.99 15.94
N HIS A 164 -0.27 30.84 14.90
CA HIS A 164 -1.08 32.05 14.95
C HIS A 164 -2.56 31.71 15.12
N PRO A 165 -3.29 32.37 16.04
CA PRO A 165 -4.71 32.09 16.28
C PRO A 165 -5.58 32.19 15.04
N SER A 166 -5.28 33.13 14.11
CA SER A 166 -6.00 33.26 12.84
C SER A 166 -5.83 32.06 11.92
N GLU A 167 -4.62 31.47 11.88
CA GLU A 167 -4.34 30.27 11.08
C GLU A 167 -4.98 29.04 11.72
N ILE A 168 -4.95 28.93 13.05
CA ILE A 168 -5.65 27.86 13.79
C ILE A 168 -7.14 27.91 13.45
N ASP A 169 -7.76 29.09 13.50
CA ASP A 169 -9.19 29.21 13.20
C ASP A 169 -9.52 28.90 11.74
N ALA A 170 -8.63 29.24 10.80
CA ALA A 170 -8.79 28.88 9.39
C ALA A 170 -8.67 27.37 9.15
N GLU A 171 -7.73 26.69 9.84
CA GLU A 171 -7.44 25.27 9.65
C GLU A 171 -8.51 24.35 10.26
N ARG A 172 -9.31 24.81 11.26
CA ARG A 172 -10.39 24.02 11.88
C ARG A 172 -11.30 23.38 10.84
N GLY A 173 -11.72 24.16 9.83
CA GLY A 173 -12.60 23.70 8.76
C GLY A 173 -12.01 22.56 7.95
N VAL A 174 -10.72 22.66 7.63
CA VAL A 174 -9.99 21.66 6.85
C VAL A 174 -9.90 20.33 7.60
N ILE A 175 -9.53 20.37 8.89
CA ILE A 175 -9.41 19.15 9.72
C ILE A 175 -10.78 18.50 9.96
N ILE A 176 -11.82 19.28 10.16
CA ILE A 176 -13.19 18.76 10.28
C ILE A 176 -13.63 18.05 8.98
N GLU A 177 -13.29 18.60 7.80
CA GLU A 177 -13.59 17.93 6.53
C GLU A 177 -12.75 16.67 6.33
N GLU A 178 -11.50 16.66 6.76
CA GLU A 178 -10.66 15.45 6.76
C GLU A 178 -11.29 14.37 7.65
N ARG A 179 -11.65 14.70 8.88
CA ARG A 179 -12.35 13.79 9.79
C ARG A 179 -13.61 13.23 9.13
N ARG A 180 -14.40 14.08 8.47
CA ARG A 180 -15.61 13.67 7.73
C ARG A 180 -15.30 12.65 6.64
N GLN A 181 -14.25 12.87 5.86
CA GLN A 181 -13.84 11.95 4.78
C GLN A 181 -13.33 10.61 5.31
N ARG A 182 -12.55 10.63 6.38
CA ARG A 182 -11.96 9.42 6.98
C ARG A 182 -12.95 8.60 7.81
N ARG A 183 -14.07 9.14 8.23
CA ARG A 183 -15.02 8.48 9.13
C ARG A 183 -15.89 7.43 8.42
N THR A 184 -15.25 6.41 7.88
CA THR A 184 -15.84 5.21 7.29
C THR A 184 -16.42 4.27 8.37
N ALA A 185 -17.14 3.21 7.96
CA ALA A 185 -17.62 2.17 8.88
C ALA A 185 -16.46 1.54 9.70
N GLN A 186 -15.31 1.31 9.07
CA GLN A 186 -14.13 0.77 9.75
C GLN A 186 -13.63 1.74 10.84
N TRP A 187 -13.53 3.03 10.53
CA TRP A 187 -13.13 4.04 11.50
C TRP A 187 -14.10 4.14 12.67
N ARG A 188 -15.40 4.18 12.40
CA ARG A 188 -16.43 4.22 13.45
C ARG A 188 -16.41 2.95 14.31
N SER A 189 -16.12 1.80 13.72
CA SER A 189 -15.97 0.54 14.46
C SER A 189 -14.74 0.57 15.35
N MET A 190 -13.61 1.05 14.85
CA MET A 190 -12.38 1.22 15.63
C MET A 190 -12.60 2.17 16.83
N GLU A 191 -13.20 3.36 16.63
CA GLU A 191 -13.55 4.28 17.74
C GLU A 191 -14.38 3.57 18.82
N ARG A 192 -15.31 2.70 18.41
CA ARG A 192 -16.20 1.94 19.33
C ARG A 192 -15.54 0.71 19.95
N SER A 193 -14.41 0.26 19.42
CA SER A 193 -13.63 -0.86 19.96
C SER A 193 -12.73 -0.44 21.12
N LEU A 194 -12.31 0.82 21.20
CA LEU A 194 -11.35 1.31 22.18
C LEU A 194 -11.71 0.98 23.64
N PRO A 195 -12.98 1.11 24.09
CA PRO A 195 -13.38 0.74 25.46
C PRO A 195 -13.18 -0.74 25.77
N TYR A 196 -13.30 -1.61 24.76
CA TYR A 196 -13.06 -3.06 24.95
C TYR A 196 -11.57 -3.37 25.00
N TYR A 197 -10.74 -2.70 24.19
CA TYR A 197 -9.30 -2.87 24.24
C TYR A 197 -8.73 -2.42 25.59
N PHE A 198 -9.02 -1.19 25.99
CA PHE A 198 -8.35 -0.52 27.11
C PHE A 198 -9.16 -0.48 28.40
N GLY A 199 -10.44 -0.83 28.39
CA GLY A 199 -11.39 -0.66 29.50
C GLY A 199 -12.10 0.69 29.45
N GLU A 200 -13.37 0.70 29.89
CA GLU A 200 -14.26 1.89 29.78
C GLU A 200 -13.73 3.12 30.53
N ASP A 201 -12.99 2.92 31.64
CA ASP A 201 -12.45 4.00 32.46
C ASP A 201 -11.07 4.49 32.00
N SER A 202 -10.49 3.87 30.98
CA SER A 202 -9.18 4.26 30.45
C SER A 202 -9.27 5.55 29.63
N PRO A 203 -8.36 6.53 29.81
CA PRO A 203 -8.25 7.67 28.91
C PRO A 203 -8.08 7.26 27.44
N LEU A 204 -7.41 6.15 27.19
CA LEU A 204 -7.19 5.59 25.84
C LEU A 204 -8.48 5.17 25.15
N ALA A 205 -9.52 4.84 25.91
CA ALA A 205 -10.83 4.51 25.35
C ALA A 205 -11.53 5.70 24.68
N GLN A 206 -11.01 6.91 24.85
CA GLN A 206 -11.59 8.15 24.34
C GLN A 206 -10.71 8.80 23.24
N CYS A 207 -9.51 8.28 22.98
CA CYS A 207 -8.57 8.83 22.01
C CYS A 207 -9.07 8.61 20.58
N THR A 208 -9.35 9.71 19.87
CA THR A 208 -9.90 9.62 18.50
C THR A 208 -8.89 9.98 17.40
N LEU A 209 -7.65 10.20 17.72
CA LEU A 209 -6.52 10.58 16.87
C LEU A 209 -6.72 11.95 16.17
N ILE A 210 -7.81 12.15 15.42
CA ILE A 210 -8.12 13.43 14.74
C ILE A 210 -8.83 14.41 15.68
N GLY A 211 -9.44 13.94 16.75
CA GLY A 211 -10.23 14.71 17.68
C GLY A 211 -11.72 14.69 17.37
N LEU A 212 -12.53 14.91 18.40
CA LEU A 212 -13.98 15.05 18.26
C LEU A 212 -14.31 16.40 17.61
N GLN A 213 -15.30 16.45 16.73
CA GLN A 213 -15.69 17.68 16.02
C GLN A 213 -15.97 18.83 16.96
N GLU A 214 -16.77 18.62 18.04
CA GLU A 214 -17.09 19.67 19.02
C GLU A 214 -15.82 20.23 19.68
N HIS A 215 -14.82 19.40 19.93
CA HIS A 215 -13.54 19.85 20.49
C HIS A 215 -12.75 20.66 19.46
N LEU A 216 -12.63 20.16 18.21
CA LEU A 216 -11.94 20.86 17.12
C LEU A 216 -12.52 22.25 16.85
N GLU A 217 -13.85 22.41 16.99
CA GLU A 217 -14.54 23.70 16.81
C GLU A 217 -14.27 24.69 17.94
N THR A 218 -13.95 24.23 19.16
CA THR A 218 -14.03 25.04 20.37
C THR A 218 -12.74 25.13 21.20
N PHE A 219 -11.73 24.30 20.96
CA PHE A 219 -10.49 24.38 21.73
C PHE A 219 -9.82 25.75 21.61
N LYS A 220 -9.11 26.16 22.65
CA LYS A 220 -8.42 27.44 22.67
C LYS A 220 -7.02 27.34 22.08
N PRO A 221 -6.57 28.35 21.30
CA PRO A 221 -5.21 28.34 20.73
C PRO A 221 -4.10 28.04 21.74
N GLU A 222 -4.27 28.47 22.99
CA GLU A 222 -3.31 28.22 24.05
C GLU A 222 -3.15 26.73 24.40
N SER A 223 -4.17 25.89 24.18
CA SER A 223 -4.05 24.45 24.38
C SER A 223 -3.10 23.82 23.38
N LEU A 224 -3.17 24.24 22.10
CA LEU A 224 -2.27 23.79 21.04
C LEU A 224 -0.84 24.29 21.28
N THR A 225 -0.68 25.56 21.61
CA THR A 225 0.64 26.12 21.92
C THR A 225 1.27 25.42 23.14
N SER A 226 0.47 25.13 24.17
CA SER A 226 0.95 24.38 25.34
C SER A 226 1.38 22.96 25.00
N PHE A 227 0.67 22.27 24.12
CA PHE A 227 1.05 20.94 23.63
C PHE A 227 2.38 21.01 22.88
N TYR A 228 2.51 21.95 21.94
CA TYR A 228 3.73 22.17 21.18
C TYR A 228 4.92 22.48 22.07
N ASP A 229 4.79 23.46 22.97
CA ASP A 229 5.87 23.88 23.87
C ASP A 229 6.28 22.74 24.82
N THR A 230 5.37 21.85 25.18
CA THR A 230 5.65 20.74 26.09
C THR A 230 6.41 19.62 25.43
N TRP A 231 5.96 19.19 24.24
CA TRP A 231 6.36 17.93 23.65
C TRP A 231 7.32 18.05 22.46
N TYR A 232 7.24 19.18 21.69
CA TYR A 232 8.12 19.39 20.54
C TYR A 232 9.45 20.00 21.00
N HIS A 233 10.40 19.14 21.26
CA HIS A 233 11.76 19.52 21.63
C HIS A 233 12.75 18.47 21.09
N PRO A 234 14.03 18.87 20.88
CA PRO A 234 15.05 18.03 20.24
C PRO A 234 15.21 16.64 20.85
N GLY A 235 14.99 16.50 22.18
CA GLY A 235 15.13 15.21 22.88
C GLY A 235 14.13 14.12 22.45
N ASN A 236 13.00 14.52 21.84
CA ASN A 236 11.99 13.63 21.29
C ASN A 236 12.11 13.44 19.77
N GLN A 237 13.18 13.96 19.14
CA GLN A 237 13.20 14.09 17.69
C GLN A 237 14.48 13.53 17.05
N ALA A 238 14.32 13.06 15.81
CA ALA A 238 15.44 12.71 14.95
C ALA A 238 15.32 13.37 13.59
N VAL A 239 16.44 13.89 13.08
CA VAL A 239 16.59 14.36 11.70
C VAL A 239 17.23 13.26 10.88
N ILE A 240 16.60 12.88 9.79
CA ILE A 240 17.06 11.82 8.89
C ILE A 240 17.33 12.44 7.52
N VAL A 241 18.53 12.22 6.97
CA VAL A 241 18.90 12.65 5.63
C VAL A 241 19.52 11.47 4.87
N VAL A 242 18.89 11.07 3.78
CA VAL A 242 19.39 9.99 2.92
C VAL A 242 19.42 10.46 1.48
N GLY A 243 20.57 10.37 0.82
CA GLY A 243 20.65 10.72 -0.60
C GLY A 243 22.02 11.18 -1.07
N ASP A 244 22.03 11.83 -2.23
CA ASP A 244 23.26 12.35 -2.85
C ASP A 244 23.73 13.63 -2.16
N VAL A 245 24.14 13.48 -0.90
CA VAL A 245 24.60 14.55 -0.02
C VAL A 245 26.00 14.28 0.52
N ASP A 246 26.74 15.34 0.78
CA ASP A 246 28.02 15.26 1.51
C ASP A 246 27.73 15.09 3.01
N VAL A 247 28.11 13.95 3.58
CA VAL A 247 27.81 13.57 4.96
C VAL A 247 28.41 14.56 5.97
N ASP A 248 29.68 14.94 5.80
CA ASP A 248 30.38 15.81 6.75
C ASP A 248 29.83 17.25 6.72
N ARG A 249 29.49 17.75 5.51
CA ARG A 249 28.84 19.06 5.34
C ARG A 249 27.41 19.05 5.94
N THR A 250 26.66 17.99 5.67
CA THR A 250 25.28 17.84 6.17
C THR A 250 25.29 17.78 7.70
N GLU A 251 26.19 16.99 8.30
CA GLU A 251 26.37 16.94 9.74
C GLU A 251 26.72 18.31 10.34
N ALA A 252 27.65 19.05 9.70
CA ALA A 252 28.01 20.38 10.15
C ALA A 252 26.80 21.35 10.09
N LYS A 253 25.96 21.23 9.05
CA LYS A 253 24.75 22.04 8.92
C LYS A 253 23.66 21.67 9.92
N ILE A 254 23.46 20.41 10.21
CA ILE A 254 22.54 19.97 11.28
C ILE A 254 22.99 20.57 12.61
N LYS A 255 24.28 20.50 12.93
CA LYS A 255 24.85 21.11 14.17
C LYS A 255 24.68 22.63 14.22
N GLU A 256 24.84 23.32 13.09
CA GLU A 256 24.65 24.76 12.96
C GLU A 256 23.19 25.17 13.14
N ILE A 257 22.27 24.50 12.43
CA ILE A 257 20.86 24.87 12.33
C ILE A 257 20.09 24.44 13.60
N PHE A 258 20.20 23.18 13.99
CA PHE A 258 19.46 22.63 15.15
C PHE A 258 20.14 22.90 16.50
N GLY A 259 21.44 23.21 16.49
CA GLY A 259 22.18 23.53 17.72
C GLY A 259 21.77 24.83 18.40
N VAL A 260 21.01 25.69 17.73
CA VAL A 260 20.44 26.92 18.32
C VAL A 260 19.23 26.66 19.21
N ILE A 261 18.56 25.50 19.04
CA ILE A 261 17.39 25.11 19.84
C ILE A 261 17.90 24.74 21.24
N PRO A 262 17.36 25.33 22.32
CA PRO A 262 17.79 24.99 23.67
C PRO A 262 17.33 23.58 24.04
N ALA A 263 18.13 22.91 24.88
CA ALA A 263 17.67 21.67 25.50
C ALA A 263 16.45 21.95 26.40
N LYS A 264 15.45 21.07 26.35
CA LYS A 264 14.27 21.17 27.21
C LYS A 264 14.65 20.96 28.67
N GLU A 265 14.33 21.93 29.54
CA GLU A 265 14.51 21.77 30.98
C GLU A 265 13.42 20.87 31.57
N ASN A 266 13.82 19.82 32.25
CA ASN A 266 12.91 18.85 32.90
C ASN A 266 11.84 18.30 31.92
N PRO A 267 12.24 17.62 30.80
CA PRO A 267 11.29 17.06 29.85
C PRO A 267 10.39 16.06 30.57
N LEU A 268 9.11 16.05 30.19
CA LEU A 268 8.19 15.01 30.62
C LEU A 268 8.54 13.68 29.93
N PRO A 269 8.49 12.55 30.64
CA PRO A 269 8.66 11.25 30.00
C PRO A 269 7.45 10.93 29.11
N LYS A 270 7.66 10.13 28.05
CA LYS A 270 6.56 9.54 27.29
C LYS A 270 5.64 8.76 28.25
N PRO A 271 4.31 8.94 28.18
CA PRO A 271 3.38 8.18 29.01
C PRO A 271 3.50 6.69 28.70
N ILE A 272 3.69 5.85 29.71
CA ILE A 272 3.66 4.39 29.58
C ILE A 272 2.23 3.93 29.78
N GLN A 273 1.73 3.10 28.86
CA GLN A 273 0.37 2.61 28.89
C GLN A 273 0.28 1.25 29.59
N HIS A 274 -0.74 1.10 30.43
CA HIS A 274 -1.02 -0.12 31.14
C HIS A 274 -2.47 -0.52 30.99
N ILE A 275 -2.72 -1.77 30.67
CA ILE A 275 -4.07 -2.34 30.70
C ILE A 275 -4.16 -3.30 31.88
N ALA A 276 -5.18 -3.13 32.72
CA ALA A 276 -5.39 -4.04 33.84
C ALA A 276 -5.70 -5.46 33.36
N ASP A 277 -5.03 -6.43 33.94
CA ASP A 277 -5.26 -7.85 33.69
C ASP A 277 -6.71 -8.26 33.98
N HIS A 278 -7.25 -9.14 33.18
CA HIS A 278 -8.58 -9.72 33.37
C HIS A 278 -8.60 -11.22 33.03
N SER A 279 -9.30 -11.98 33.85
CA SER A 279 -9.44 -13.45 33.67
C SER A 279 -10.62 -13.83 32.79
N GLU A 280 -11.66 -12.97 32.74
CA GLU A 280 -12.83 -13.20 31.92
C GLU A 280 -12.70 -12.43 30.59
N PRO A 281 -13.07 -13.01 29.44
CA PRO A 281 -13.02 -12.31 28.17
C PRO A 281 -13.87 -11.02 28.18
N ARG A 282 -13.31 -9.93 27.65
CA ARG A 282 -14.09 -8.75 27.32
C ARG A 282 -14.72 -8.96 25.95
N VAL A 283 -16.04 -8.95 25.88
CA VAL A 283 -16.76 -9.23 24.62
C VAL A 283 -17.53 -8.02 24.16
N GLY A 284 -17.20 -7.51 22.98
CA GLY A 284 -17.86 -6.39 22.32
C GLY A 284 -18.70 -6.83 21.11
N ILE A 285 -19.87 -6.22 20.95
CA ILE A 285 -20.74 -6.43 19.79
C ILE A 285 -20.95 -5.05 19.14
N ILE A 286 -20.35 -4.85 17.99
CA ILE A 286 -20.36 -3.61 17.24
C ILE A 286 -21.07 -3.84 15.90
N THR A 287 -22.08 -3.03 15.59
CA THR A 287 -22.77 -3.08 14.31
C THR A 287 -22.77 -1.71 13.65
N ASP A 288 -22.63 -1.69 12.32
CA ASP A 288 -22.68 -0.45 11.53
C ASP A 288 -23.41 -0.73 10.20
N PRO A 289 -24.31 0.16 9.75
CA PRO A 289 -25.08 -0.03 8.52
C PRO A 289 -24.24 -0.13 7.24
N GLU A 290 -23.03 0.42 7.26
CA GLU A 290 -22.11 0.42 6.12
C GLU A 290 -21.06 -0.69 6.20
N THR A 291 -21.05 -1.56 7.20
CA THR A 291 -20.19 -2.74 7.24
C THR A 291 -20.62 -3.77 6.19
N THR A 292 -19.68 -4.33 5.46
CA THR A 292 -19.97 -5.22 4.31
C THR A 292 -20.04 -6.69 4.67
N SER A 293 -19.36 -7.12 5.72
CA SER A 293 -19.36 -8.53 6.17
C SER A 293 -19.18 -8.60 7.68
N PRO A 294 -19.75 -9.61 8.35
CA PRO A 294 -19.45 -9.89 9.75
C PRO A 294 -17.98 -10.29 9.91
N SER A 295 -17.36 -9.83 10.97
CA SER A 295 -16.02 -10.27 11.40
C SER A 295 -15.97 -10.49 12.90
N ILE A 296 -15.02 -11.30 13.34
CA ILE A 296 -14.69 -11.46 14.76
C ILE A 296 -13.18 -11.32 14.90
N GLU A 297 -12.78 -10.46 15.84
CA GLU A 297 -11.41 -10.24 16.23
C GLU A 297 -11.20 -10.83 17.64
N LEU A 298 -10.11 -11.56 17.79
CA LEU A 298 -9.63 -12.12 19.05
C LEU A 298 -8.29 -11.47 19.36
N ILE A 299 -8.14 -10.88 20.54
CA ILE A 299 -6.92 -10.19 20.96
C ILE A 299 -6.52 -10.69 22.33
N TRP A 300 -5.34 -11.28 22.45
CA TRP A 300 -4.70 -11.60 23.73
C TRP A 300 -3.61 -10.56 23.95
N HIS A 301 -3.83 -9.64 24.87
CA HIS A 301 -2.86 -8.58 25.15
C HIS A 301 -1.99 -8.87 26.36
N SER A 302 -0.79 -8.30 26.36
CA SER A 302 0.16 -8.31 27.48
C SER A 302 0.97 -7.03 27.52
N GLU A 303 1.63 -6.75 28.65
CA GLU A 303 2.63 -5.68 28.67
C GLU A 303 3.80 -6.06 27.75
N ALA A 304 4.20 -5.11 26.91
CA ALA A 304 5.34 -5.26 26.03
C ALA A 304 6.66 -5.29 26.84
N LEU A 305 7.63 -6.02 26.31
CA LEU A 305 9.00 -5.93 26.82
C LEU A 305 9.56 -4.52 26.52
N PRO A 306 10.51 -4.02 27.36
CA PRO A 306 11.15 -2.76 27.07
C PRO A 306 11.77 -2.74 25.67
N GLU A 307 11.53 -1.70 24.86
CA GLU A 307 12.01 -1.54 23.47
C GLU A 307 13.51 -1.85 23.28
N SER A 308 14.31 -1.62 24.33
CA SER A 308 15.75 -1.91 24.30
C SER A 308 16.10 -3.37 24.01
N ILE A 309 15.14 -4.30 24.14
CA ILE A 309 15.33 -5.70 23.77
C ILE A 309 15.48 -5.87 22.26
N ASN A 310 14.84 -5.04 21.45
CA ASN A 310 14.86 -5.11 20.00
C ASN A 310 16.27 -4.95 19.43
N ALA A 311 17.11 -4.16 20.10
CA ALA A 311 18.51 -4.01 19.72
C ALA A 311 19.39 -5.25 20.03
N THR A 312 18.83 -6.31 20.57
CA THR A 312 19.55 -7.55 20.94
C THR A 312 19.23 -8.71 20.01
N ALA A 313 20.08 -9.73 19.99
CA ALA A 313 19.81 -10.97 19.25
C ALA A 313 18.55 -11.70 19.77
N THR A 314 18.15 -11.47 21.00
CA THR A 314 16.91 -12.04 21.57
C THR A 314 15.69 -11.38 20.96
N GLY A 315 15.63 -10.05 20.91
CA GLY A 315 14.52 -9.34 20.27
C GLY A 315 14.38 -9.70 18.79
N VAL A 316 15.50 -9.65 18.03
CA VAL A 316 15.49 -10.05 16.61
C VAL A 316 14.99 -11.49 16.42
N LEU A 317 15.40 -12.42 17.31
CA LEU A 317 14.91 -13.80 17.21
C LEU A 317 13.42 -13.93 17.56
N THR A 318 12.92 -13.17 18.53
CA THR A 318 11.49 -13.15 18.87
C THR A 318 10.66 -12.68 17.67
N ASN A 319 10.97 -11.51 17.10
CA ASN A 319 10.27 -10.98 15.93
C ASN A 319 10.31 -11.95 14.72
N LEU A 320 11.45 -12.63 14.55
CA LEU A 320 11.60 -13.64 13.51
C LEU A 320 10.70 -14.86 13.74
N VAL A 321 10.62 -15.38 14.96
CA VAL A 321 9.74 -16.51 15.32
C VAL A 321 8.28 -16.14 15.13
N GLU A 322 7.87 -14.96 15.55
CA GLU A 322 6.51 -14.44 15.36
C GLU A 322 6.14 -14.33 13.89
N SER A 323 7.05 -13.81 13.05
CA SER A 323 6.87 -13.76 11.61
C SER A 323 6.68 -15.14 10.97
N LEU A 324 7.46 -16.15 11.41
CA LEU A 324 7.31 -17.52 10.91
C LEU A 324 5.98 -18.17 11.35
N ILE A 325 5.54 -17.91 12.57
CA ILE A 325 4.23 -18.39 13.07
C ILE A 325 3.11 -17.77 12.23
N ALA A 326 3.13 -16.44 12.05
CA ALA A 326 2.14 -15.72 11.27
C ALA A 326 2.08 -16.20 9.81
N GLN A 327 3.23 -16.48 9.18
CA GLN A 327 3.29 -17.04 7.83
C GLN A 327 2.65 -18.42 7.74
N VAL A 328 2.95 -19.33 8.67
CA VAL A 328 2.36 -20.67 8.69
C VAL A 328 0.85 -20.60 8.95
N ALA A 329 0.42 -19.76 9.88
CA ALA A 329 -1.01 -19.56 10.15
C ALA A 329 -1.74 -19.03 8.90
N SER A 330 -1.17 -18.04 8.22
CA SER A 330 -1.71 -17.51 6.96
C SER A 330 -1.81 -18.58 5.86
N GLU A 331 -0.79 -19.46 5.73
CA GLU A 331 -0.84 -20.60 4.79
C GLU A 331 -2.01 -21.53 5.11
N ARG A 332 -2.22 -21.90 6.39
CA ARG A 332 -3.34 -22.77 6.82
C ARG A 332 -4.70 -22.16 6.56
N PHE A 333 -4.90 -20.87 6.88
CA PHE A 333 -6.15 -20.17 6.59
C PHE A 333 -6.42 -20.08 5.08
N ASN A 334 -5.41 -19.79 4.28
CA ASN A 334 -5.52 -19.79 2.83
C ASN A 334 -5.88 -21.17 2.26
N ASP A 335 -5.35 -22.25 2.82
CA ASP A 335 -5.70 -23.61 2.44
C ASP A 335 -7.16 -23.96 2.75
N ILE A 336 -7.72 -23.40 3.82
CA ILE A 336 -9.14 -23.58 4.19
C ILE A 336 -10.03 -22.74 3.27
N THR A 337 -9.72 -21.44 3.11
CA THR A 337 -10.57 -20.52 2.37
C THR A 337 -10.54 -20.71 0.86
N SER A 338 -9.50 -21.33 0.34
CA SER A 338 -9.41 -21.73 -1.08
C SER A 338 -10.25 -22.96 -1.43
N LYS A 339 -10.72 -23.73 -0.44
CA LYS A 339 -11.52 -24.94 -0.68
C LYS A 339 -13.01 -24.61 -0.87
N PRO A 340 -13.71 -25.36 -1.74
CA PRO A 340 -15.14 -25.23 -1.89
C PRO A 340 -15.88 -25.45 -0.57
N GLY A 341 -16.87 -24.59 -0.32
CA GLY A 341 -17.66 -24.68 0.92
C GLY A 341 -16.90 -24.20 2.16
N SER A 342 -15.88 -23.38 1.99
CA SER A 342 -15.16 -22.76 3.09
C SER A 342 -16.13 -22.18 4.14
N PRO A 343 -15.90 -22.45 5.44
CA PRO A 343 -16.79 -22.02 6.51
C PRO A 343 -16.73 -20.50 6.75
N TYR A 344 -15.67 -19.82 6.33
CA TYR A 344 -15.46 -18.37 6.45
C TYR A 344 -14.76 -17.82 5.19
N LEU A 345 -14.70 -16.48 5.08
CA LEU A 345 -14.20 -15.79 3.88
C LEU A 345 -12.67 -15.59 3.92
N SER A 346 -12.15 -15.23 5.07
CA SER A 346 -10.71 -15.06 5.32
C SER A 346 -10.40 -15.23 6.79
N GLY A 347 -9.14 -15.56 7.11
CA GLY A 347 -8.63 -15.62 8.46
C GLY A 347 -7.20 -15.09 8.51
N SER A 348 -6.81 -14.47 9.63
CA SER A 348 -5.46 -14.04 9.93
C SER A 348 -5.07 -14.38 11.37
N TYR A 349 -3.79 -14.45 11.63
CA TYR A 349 -3.19 -14.62 12.95
C TYR A 349 -1.80 -13.99 12.94
N GLY A 350 -1.51 -13.17 13.94
CA GLY A 350 -0.22 -12.50 14.02
C GLY A 350 0.06 -11.87 15.38
N PHE A 351 1.19 -11.22 15.46
CA PHE A 351 1.68 -10.49 16.62
C PHE A 351 1.83 -9.02 16.22
N SER A 352 1.44 -8.12 17.07
CA SER A 352 1.51 -6.67 16.83
C SER A 352 1.36 -5.93 18.16
N ASP A 353 1.70 -4.66 18.16
CA ASP A 353 1.29 -3.75 19.22
C ASP A 353 -0.21 -3.47 19.13
N LEU A 354 -0.87 -3.44 20.28
CA LEU A 354 -2.28 -3.04 20.36
C LEU A 354 -2.35 -1.51 20.43
N ILE A 355 -2.20 -0.84 19.29
CA ILE A 355 -2.18 0.62 19.13
C ILE A 355 -0.95 1.29 19.74
N TYR A 356 -0.49 0.84 20.91
CA TYR A 356 0.62 1.42 21.67
C TYR A 356 1.75 0.40 21.87
N GLU A 357 2.99 0.84 21.70
CA GLU A 357 4.22 0.03 21.82
C GLU A 357 4.37 -0.66 23.19
N ASP A 358 3.78 -0.10 24.24
CA ASP A 358 3.80 -0.69 25.59
C ASP A 358 2.88 -1.90 25.74
N ILE A 359 2.06 -2.22 24.73
CA ILE A 359 1.03 -3.26 24.80
C ILE A 359 1.16 -4.18 23.59
N GLU A 360 1.80 -5.32 23.80
CA GLU A 360 1.85 -6.40 22.78
C GLU A 360 0.52 -7.14 22.71
N ALA A 361 0.16 -7.60 21.53
CA ALA A 361 -1.00 -8.44 21.33
C ALA A 361 -0.76 -9.57 20.33
N VAL A 362 -1.36 -10.73 20.62
CA VAL A 362 -1.65 -11.75 19.62
C VAL A 362 -3.02 -11.45 19.07
N MET A 363 -3.12 -11.23 17.76
CA MET A 363 -4.37 -10.89 17.10
C MET A 363 -4.77 -12.00 16.13
N ALA A 364 -6.03 -12.38 16.16
CA ALA A 364 -6.59 -13.32 15.20
C ALA A 364 -7.94 -12.82 14.70
N ASP A 365 -8.06 -12.66 13.38
CA ASP A 365 -9.22 -12.06 12.73
C ASP A 365 -9.86 -13.03 11.77
N VAL A 366 -11.19 -13.06 11.75
CA VAL A 366 -11.95 -13.83 10.76
C VAL A 366 -13.05 -12.99 10.14
N SER A 367 -13.12 -13.02 8.81
CA SER A 367 -14.26 -12.49 8.05
C SER A 367 -15.23 -13.62 7.77
N LEU A 368 -16.50 -13.41 8.10
CA LEU A 368 -17.51 -14.44 8.19
C LEU A 368 -18.61 -14.27 7.12
N ARG A 369 -19.31 -15.36 6.84
CA ARG A 369 -20.50 -15.34 6.02
C ARG A 369 -21.72 -15.02 6.88
N GLU A 370 -22.61 -14.16 6.40
CA GLU A 370 -23.82 -13.76 7.15
C GLU A 370 -24.75 -14.95 7.48
N ASP A 371 -24.76 -15.99 6.65
CA ASP A 371 -25.59 -17.16 6.81
C ASP A 371 -25.04 -18.20 7.79
N ASN A 372 -23.78 -18.04 8.25
CA ASN A 372 -23.10 -19.00 9.14
C ASN A 372 -22.09 -18.35 10.10
N ILE A 373 -22.47 -17.28 10.80
CA ILE A 373 -21.54 -16.52 11.65
C ILE A 373 -20.92 -17.39 12.76
N LEU A 374 -21.76 -18.03 13.60
CA LEU A 374 -21.24 -18.85 14.73
C LEU A 374 -20.55 -20.12 14.25
N GLY A 375 -21.02 -20.76 13.16
CA GLY A 375 -20.37 -21.94 12.60
C GLY A 375 -18.98 -21.61 12.03
N GLY A 376 -18.91 -20.56 11.22
CA GLY A 376 -17.63 -20.09 10.66
C GLY A 376 -16.63 -19.67 11.76
N PHE A 377 -17.12 -19.00 12.80
CA PHE A 377 -16.28 -18.64 13.96
C PHE A 377 -15.74 -19.89 14.70
N LYS A 378 -16.58 -20.92 14.92
CA LYS A 378 -16.13 -22.18 15.54
C LYS A 378 -15.05 -22.86 14.70
N ASP A 379 -15.23 -22.92 13.39
CA ASP A 379 -14.25 -23.54 12.50
C ASP A 379 -12.93 -22.75 12.47
N PHE A 380 -12.99 -21.40 12.46
CA PHE A 380 -11.82 -20.55 12.59
C PHE A 380 -11.12 -20.74 13.94
N TYR A 381 -11.87 -20.68 15.04
CA TYR A 381 -11.31 -20.84 16.39
C TYR A 381 -10.74 -22.25 16.60
N THR A 382 -11.28 -23.27 15.93
CA THR A 382 -10.71 -24.62 15.91
C THR A 382 -9.28 -24.62 15.38
N GLU A 383 -8.99 -23.81 14.34
CA GLU A 383 -7.62 -23.71 13.83
C GLU A 383 -6.69 -22.95 14.78
N ILE A 384 -7.18 -21.90 15.45
CA ILE A 384 -6.44 -21.20 16.51
C ILE A 384 -6.09 -22.18 17.66
N VAL A 385 -7.07 -22.97 18.13
CA VAL A 385 -6.84 -23.98 19.19
C VAL A 385 -5.91 -25.11 18.68
N ARG A 386 -5.98 -25.47 17.40
CA ARG A 386 -5.05 -26.44 16.78
C ARG A 386 -3.61 -25.91 16.79
N LEU A 387 -3.41 -24.64 16.39
CA LEU A 387 -2.11 -23.97 16.47
C LEU A 387 -1.57 -23.96 17.90
N SER A 388 -2.41 -23.60 18.88
CA SER A 388 -1.99 -23.57 20.28
C SER A 388 -1.63 -24.94 20.85
N ARG A 389 -2.42 -26.00 20.51
CA ARG A 389 -2.22 -27.37 21.06
C ARG A 389 -1.09 -28.17 20.41
N PHE A 390 -0.97 -28.04 19.11
CA PHE A 390 -0.06 -28.88 18.32
C PHE A 390 1.09 -28.10 17.69
N GLY A 391 0.98 -26.78 17.66
CA GLY A 391 1.98 -25.91 17.04
C GLY A 391 2.05 -26.05 15.53
N ILE A 392 3.21 -25.73 14.99
CA ILE A 392 3.57 -25.90 13.58
C ILE A 392 4.36 -27.20 13.41
N THR A 393 4.26 -27.82 12.23
CA THR A 393 5.02 -29.02 11.89
C THR A 393 6.45 -28.67 11.44
N ASP A 394 7.37 -29.65 11.45
CA ASP A 394 8.72 -29.45 10.92
C ASP A 394 8.71 -29.04 9.45
N ALA A 395 7.80 -29.61 8.64
CA ALA A 395 7.67 -29.27 7.21
C ALA A 395 7.19 -27.83 7.00
N GLU A 396 6.24 -27.34 7.78
CA GLU A 396 5.77 -25.94 7.76
C GLU A 396 6.88 -24.99 8.19
N PHE A 397 7.59 -25.32 9.26
CA PHE A 397 8.75 -24.55 9.73
C PHE A 397 9.83 -24.45 8.65
N ASP A 398 10.18 -25.57 8.00
CA ASP A 398 11.22 -25.61 6.97
C ASP A 398 10.80 -24.79 5.73
N ARG A 399 9.51 -24.82 5.33
CA ARG A 399 8.99 -23.97 4.24
C ARG A 399 9.06 -22.50 4.60
N ALA A 400 8.51 -22.09 5.73
CA ALA A 400 8.50 -20.70 6.17
C ALA A 400 9.93 -20.16 6.31
N LYS A 401 10.84 -20.92 6.89
CA LYS A 401 12.26 -20.60 6.97
C LYS A 401 12.90 -20.43 5.60
N THR A 402 12.60 -21.32 4.65
CA THR A 402 13.16 -21.28 3.29
C THR A 402 12.67 -20.05 2.54
N ASP A 403 11.39 -19.73 2.63
CA ASP A 403 10.79 -18.54 2.00
C ASP A 403 11.39 -17.25 2.59
N TYR A 404 11.46 -17.17 3.92
CA TYR A 404 12.01 -15.99 4.59
C TYR A 404 13.49 -15.76 4.22
N LEU A 405 14.31 -16.79 4.24
CA LEU A 405 15.71 -16.70 3.83
C LEU A 405 15.88 -16.36 2.34
N SER A 406 15.03 -16.90 1.47
CA SER A 406 15.05 -16.54 0.04
C SER A 406 14.68 -15.10 -0.22
N TYR A 407 13.71 -14.56 0.54
CA TYR A 407 13.35 -13.15 0.51
C TYR A 407 14.52 -12.25 0.93
N LEU A 408 15.21 -12.57 2.05
CA LEU A 408 16.37 -11.81 2.51
C LEU A 408 17.57 -11.93 1.55
N GLU A 409 17.78 -13.10 0.96
CA GLU A 409 18.82 -13.29 -0.06
C GLU A 409 18.58 -12.36 -1.26
N ALA A 410 17.37 -12.30 -1.77
CA ALA A 410 17.01 -11.40 -2.86
C ALA A 410 17.20 -9.91 -2.48
N ARG A 411 16.86 -9.52 -1.24
CA ARG A 411 17.15 -8.17 -0.73
C ARG A 411 18.66 -7.90 -0.67
N ALA A 412 19.45 -8.86 -0.18
CA ALA A 412 20.90 -8.76 -0.12
C ALA A 412 21.53 -8.61 -1.52
N ASN A 413 21.04 -9.35 -2.50
CA ASN A 413 21.50 -9.27 -3.89
C ASN A 413 21.21 -7.90 -4.52
N ARG A 414 20.10 -7.23 -4.11
CA ARG A 414 19.69 -5.91 -4.60
C ARG A 414 20.31 -4.74 -3.83
N ALA A 415 21.11 -4.98 -2.79
CA ALA A 415 21.60 -3.97 -1.86
C ALA A 415 22.29 -2.78 -2.56
N GLU A 416 23.07 -3.05 -3.63
CA GLU A 416 23.81 -2.02 -4.38
C GLU A 416 22.93 -1.12 -5.27
N THR A 417 21.68 -1.52 -5.55
CA THR A 417 20.74 -0.77 -6.39
C THR A 417 19.54 -0.23 -5.59
N ARG A 418 19.64 -0.15 -4.27
CA ARG A 418 18.62 0.44 -3.40
C ARG A 418 18.50 1.93 -3.65
N GLN A 419 17.26 2.39 -3.77
CA GLN A 419 16.95 3.82 -3.87
C GLN A 419 16.94 4.48 -2.49
N ASN A 420 17.02 5.81 -2.45
CA ASN A 420 17.12 6.59 -1.21
C ASN A 420 15.96 6.30 -0.23
N ASP A 421 14.74 6.24 -0.72
CA ASP A 421 13.53 5.99 0.06
C ASP A 421 13.55 4.63 0.80
N GLN A 422 14.24 3.62 0.22
CA GLN A 422 14.32 2.28 0.81
C GLN A 422 15.20 2.18 2.07
N PHE A 423 15.90 3.26 2.42
CA PHE A 423 16.68 3.33 3.65
C PHE A 423 15.93 4.03 4.79
N ILE A 424 14.81 4.69 4.50
CA ILE A 424 14.11 5.52 5.49
C ILE A 424 13.44 4.66 6.55
N SER A 425 12.60 3.68 6.18
CA SER A 425 11.86 2.86 7.14
C SER A 425 12.77 2.15 8.15
N PRO A 426 13.89 1.49 7.78
CA PRO A 426 14.80 0.92 8.76
C PRO A 426 15.43 1.93 9.73
N ILE A 427 15.69 3.18 9.26
CA ILE A 427 16.22 4.23 10.13
C ILE A 427 15.15 4.72 11.10
N ILE A 428 13.90 4.85 10.66
CA ILE A 428 12.76 5.20 11.51
C ILE A 428 12.54 4.15 12.59
N GLN A 429 12.54 2.86 12.23
CA GLN A 429 12.43 1.75 13.18
C GLN A 429 13.59 1.71 14.19
N ASN A 430 14.82 2.04 13.74
CA ASN A 430 15.93 2.19 14.68
C ASN A 430 15.72 3.35 15.68
N PHE A 431 15.11 4.45 15.25
CA PHE A 431 14.85 5.59 16.13
C PHE A 431 13.71 5.30 17.11
N PHE A 432 12.54 4.84 16.64
CA PHE A 432 11.38 4.59 17.47
C PHE A 432 11.52 3.26 18.24
N ASP A 433 11.69 2.16 17.56
CA ASP A 433 11.56 0.80 18.09
C ASP A 433 12.90 0.21 18.58
N LYS A 434 14.00 0.95 18.43
CA LYS A 434 15.37 0.52 18.76
C LYS A 434 15.84 -0.73 17.99
N GLU A 435 15.20 -1.07 16.89
CA GLU A 435 15.65 -2.16 16.02
C GLU A 435 17.07 -1.94 15.50
N PRO A 436 17.90 -2.96 15.34
CA PRO A 436 19.26 -2.80 14.84
C PRO A 436 19.23 -2.41 13.34
N LEU A 437 19.92 -1.33 13.01
CA LEU A 437 20.05 -0.87 11.62
C LEU A 437 21.15 -1.67 10.92
N LEU A 438 20.76 -2.63 10.06
CA LEU A 438 21.67 -3.54 9.38
C LEU A 438 21.69 -3.31 7.86
N GLU A 439 22.83 -3.59 7.23
CA GLU A 439 22.84 -3.76 5.79
C GLU A 439 22.17 -5.09 5.40
N PRO A 440 21.50 -5.17 4.23
CA PRO A 440 20.74 -6.37 3.85
C PRO A 440 21.54 -7.67 3.84
N LYS A 441 22.83 -7.59 3.56
CA LYS A 441 23.71 -8.74 3.60
C LYS A 441 23.96 -9.23 5.04
N ASP A 442 24.21 -8.28 5.95
CA ASP A 442 24.44 -8.61 7.35
C ASP A 442 23.15 -9.14 8.01
N GLU A 443 22.01 -8.57 7.64
CA GLU A 443 20.68 -9.06 8.05
C GLU A 443 20.46 -10.51 7.59
N TYR A 444 20.72 -10.81 6.32
CA TYR A 444 20.60 -12.17 5.77
C TYR A 444 21.53 -13.16 6.49
N GLU A 445 22.84 -12.84 6.64
CA GLU A 445 23.82 -13.69 7.30
C GLU A 445 23.46 -13.92 8.78
N MET A 446 23.03 -12.89 9.48
CA MET A 446 22.59 -12.97 10.89
C MET A 446 21.34 -13.84 11.01
N THR A 447 20.33 -13.60 10.20
CA THR A 447 19.07 -14.37 10.21
C THR A 447 19.32 -15.84 9.90
N GLN A 448 20.14 -16.13 8.89
CA GLN A 448 20.54 -17.51 8.58
C GLN A 448 21.19 -18.20 9.79
N MET A 449 22.05 -17.48 10.49
CA MET A 449 22.71 -17.99 11.69
C MET A 449 21.69 -18.25 12.82
N LEU A 450 20.79 -17.30 13.10
CA LEU A 450 19.75 -17.44 14.13
C LEU A 450 18.81 -18.61 13.82
N LEU A 451 18.30 -18.70 12.60
CA LEU A 451 17.43 -19.79 12.15
C LEU A 451 18.10 -21.17 12.12
N SER A 452 19.44 -21.22 12.10
CA SER A 452 20.16 -22.50 12.25
C SER A 452 20.13 -23.05 13.67
N GLN A 453 19.80 -22.24 14.67
CA GLN A 453 19.79 -22.61 16.09
C GLN A 453 18.41 -23.01 16.62
N ILE A 454 17.35 -22.78 15.85
CA ILE A 454 15.97 -23.09 16.25
C ILE A 454 15.32 -24.13 15.33
N ASN A 455 14.28 -24.76 15.82
CA ASN A 455 13.46 -25.74 15.11
C ASN A 455 11.98 -25.54 15.49
N ALA A 456 11.08 -26.28 14.87
CA ALA A 456 9.65 -26.20 15.16
C ALA A 456 9.31 -26.36 16.64
N GLN A 457 10.07 -27.20 17.38
CA GLN A 457 9.80 -27.41 18.81
C GLN A 457 10.02 -26.13 19.65
N VAL A 458 11.05 -25.34 19.35
CA VAL A 458 11.32 -24.07 20.03
C VAL A 458 10.22 -23.06 19.70
N VAL A 459 9.82 -22.96 18.42
CA VAL A 459 8.72 -22.10 17.96
C VAL A 459 7.41 -22.46 18.66
N ASN A 460 7.11 -23.76 18.79
CA ASN A 460 5.91 -24.25 19.42
C ASN A 460 5.84 -23.96 20.93
N GLN A 461 6.99 -23.84 21.62
CA GLN A 461 7.02 -23.42 23.03
C GLN A 461 6.60 -21.95 23.18
N ILE A 462 6.99 -21.08 22.26
CA ILE A 462 6.59 -19.67 22.25
C ILE A 462 5.09 -19.57 21.92
N LEU A 463 4.64 -20.26 20.89
CA LEU A 463 3.24 -20.27 20.45
C LEU A 463 2.28 -20.76 21.56
N ALA A 464 2.67 -21.76 22.33
CA ALA A 464 1.85 -22.28 23.45
C ALA A 464 1.67 -21.29 24.60
N GLN A 465 2.53 -20.27 24.72
CA GLN A 465 2.42 -19.21 25.71
C GLN A 465 1.63 -18.02 25.21
N ALA A 466 1.63 -17.77 23.92
CA ALA A 466 1.05 -16.60 23.28
C ALA A 466 -0.49 -16.49 23.41
N THR A 467 -1.19 -17.61 23.59
CA THR A 467 -2.66 -17.67 23.75
C THR A 467 -3.07 -18.27 25.09
N SER A 468 -2.45 -17.85 26.18
CA SER A 468 -2.59 -18.47 27.53
C SER A 468 -3.92 -18.23 28.26
N GLY A 469 -4.95 -17.69 27.60
CA GLY A 469 -6.31 -17.61 28.13
C GLY A 469 -6.60 -16.45 29.10
N GLN A 470 -5.63 -15.57 29.37
CA GLN A 470 -5.85 -14.31 30.09
C GLN A 470 -5.86 -13.13 29.12
N ASN A 471 -6.48 -12.03 29.55
CA ASN A 471 -6.51 -10.76 28.82
C ASN A 471 -7.10 -10.87 27.39
N LEU A 472 -8.10 -11.74 27.20
CA LEU A 472 -8.74 -11.92 25.91
C LEU A 472 -9.83 -10.89 25.69
N VAL A 473 -9.75 -10.20 24.55
CA VAL A 473 -10.80 -9.38 24.00
C VAL A 473 -11.40 -10.10 22.79
N VAL A 474 -12.73 -10.13 22.70
CA VAL A 474 -13.48 -10.73 21.58
C VAL A 474 -14.40 -9.66 21.02
N LEU A 475 -14.18 -9.24 19.80
CA LEU A 475 -14.99 -8.22 19.14
C LEU A 475 -15.70 -8.80 17.93
N TYR A 476 -17.01 -8.77 17.96
CA TYR A 476 -17.81 -8.94 16.77
C TYR A 476 -18.05 -7.56 16.13
N MET A 477 -17.77 -7.46 14.85
CA MET A 477 -18.11 -6.29 14.02
C MET A 477 -18.95 -6.77 12.84
N GLY A 478 -20.09 -6.11 12.58
CA GLY A 478 -20.97 -6.61 11.51
C GLY A 478 -21.99 -5.61 11.01
N PRO A 479 -22.68 -5.96 9.90
CA PRO A 479 -23.70 -5.10 9.31
C PRO A 479 -24.90 -4.93 10.25
N GLU A 480 -25.39 -3.72 10.35
CA GLU A 480 -26.66 -3.41 11.05
C GLU A 480 -27.83 -3.52 10.07
N LYS A 481 -28.37 -4.71 9.91
CA LYS A 481 -29.55 -4.94 9.06
C LYS A 481 -30.45 -6.06 9.56
N ALA A 482 -31.73 -6.01 9.18
CA ALA A 482 -32.70 -7.04 9.53
C ALA A 482 -32.36 -8.38 8.85
N GLY A 483 -32.48 -9.47 9.60
CA GLY A 483 -32.29 -10.83 9.10
C GLY A 483 -30.90 -11.43 9.35
N ILE A 484 -29.93 -10.66 9.84
CA ILE A 484 -28.67 -11.19 10.32
C ILE A 484 -28.82 -11.66 11.76
N ALA A 485 -28.33 -12.87 12.03
CA ALA A 485 -28.25 -13.40 13.39
C ALA A 485 -26.99 -12.84 14.08
N THR A 486 -27.01 -11.58 14.51
CA THR A 486 -25.92 -10.98 15.31
C THR A 486 -25.72 -11.81 16.57
N PRO A 487 -24.50 -12.35 16.82
CA PRO A 487 -24.25 -13.16 18.00
C PRO A 487 -24.27 -12.32 19.27
N THR A 488 -24.67 -12.93 20.36
CA THR A 488 -24.52 -12.37 21.69
C THR A 488 -23.15 -12.70 22.29
N ALA A 489 -22.69 -11.95 23.27
CA ALA A 489 -21.48 -12.25 24.02
C ALA A 489 -21.48 -13.67 24.61
N ALA A 490 -22.64 -14.12 25.14
CA ALA A 490 -22.79 -15.47 25.69
C ALA A 490 -22.66 -16.56 24.64
N GLU A 491 -23.16 -16.33 23.41
CA GLU A 491 -23.03 -17.30 22.32
C GLU A 491 -21.59 -17.41 21.81
N LEU A 492 -20.87 -16.29 21.73
CA LEU A 492 -19.44 -16.28 21.35
C LEU A 492 -18.59 -17.03 22.40
N THR A 493 -18.78 -16.72 23.69
CA THR A 493 -18.07 -17.40 24.78
C THR A 493 -18.40 -18.89 24.82
N ALA A 494 -19.68 -19.27 24.62
CA ALA A 494 -20.08 -20.68 24.56
C ALA A 494 -19.48 -21.40 23.37
N ALA A 495 -19.39 -20.76 22.20
CA ALA A 495 -18.78 -21.32 21.00
C ALA A 495 -17.28 -21.62 21.22
N MET A 496 -16.57 -20.72 21.86
CA MET A 496 -15.15 -20.91 22.21
C MET A 496 -14.99 -22.09 23.20
N ALA A 497 -15.76 -22.14 24.27
CA ALA A 497 -15.70 -23.22 25.25
C ALA A 497 -16.04 -24.60 24.64
N GLU A 498 -16.97 -24.65 23.67
CA GLU A 498 -17.31 -25.89 22.93
C GLU A 498 -16.11 -26.37 22.11
N VAL A 499 -15.44 -25.46 21.40
CA VAL A 499 -14.25 -25.79 20.60
C VAL A 499 -13.09 -26.24 21.50
N GLU A 500 -12.84 -25.53 22.60
CA GLU A 500 -11.81 -25.91 23.56
C GLU A 500 -12.06 -27.28 24.19
N ALA A 501 -13.31 -27.69 24.39
CA ALA A 501 -13.64 -29.01 24.93
C ALA A 501 -13.61 -30.12 23.86
N SER A 502 -13.49 -29.77 22.58
CA SER A 502 -13.58 -30.73 21.47
C SER A 502 -12.27 -31.51 21.26
N ASP A 503 -12.39 -32.65 20.63
CA ASP A 503 -11.24 -33.45 20.18
C ASP A 503 -10.79 -32.95 18.81
N ILE A 504 -9.68 -32.18 18.78
CA ILE A 504 -9.13 -31.56 17.59
C ILE A 504 -7.95 -32.42 17.10
N ALA A 505 -7.98 -32.82 15.82
CA ALA A 505 -6.88 -33.57 15.23
C ALA A 505 -5.64 -32.68 15.00
N ALA A 506 -4.46 -33.29 15.15
CA ALA A 506 -3.20 -32.64 14.78
C ALA A 506 -3.15 -32.34 13.26
N PRO A 507 -2.39 -31.33 12.82
CA PRO A 507 -2.22 -31.08 11.39
C PRO A 507 -1.58 -32.28 10.69
N GLU A 508 -2.08 -32.61 9.50
CA GLU A 508 -1.56 -33.68 8.65
C GLU A 508 -0.47 -33.14 7.73
N GLY A 509 0.56 -33.97 7.47
CA GLY A 509 1.58 -33.64 6.48
C GLY A 509 1.05 -33.74 5.05
N GLU A 510 1.56 -32.93 4.16
CA GLU A 510 1.22 -32.93 2.74
C GLU A 510 2.39 -33.40 1.88
N ASP A 511 2.09 -34.13 0.82
CA ASP A 511 3.08 -34.50 -0.21
C ASP A 511 3.07 -33.43 -1.31
N ILE A 512 4.17 -32.66 -1.40
CA ILE A 512 4.29 -31.54 -2.34
C ILE A 512 5.12 -32.00 -3.55
N PRO A 513 4.59 -31.91 -4.78
CA PRO A 513 5.34 -32.26 -5.98
C PRO A 513 6.59 -31.39 -6.17
N GLU A 514 7.69 -32.00 -6.61
CA GLU A 514 8.99 -31.30 -6.77
C GLU A 514 9.09 -30.50 -8.07
N ALA A 515 8.33 -30.85 -9.11
CA ALA A 515 8.47 -30.26 -10.45
C ALA A 515 7.12 -29.96 -11.10
N PHE A 516 7.04 -28.82 -11.78
CA PHE A 516 5.85 -28.41 -12.54
C PHE A 516 5.67 -29.20 -13.84
N LEU A 517 6.77 -29.55 -14.50
CA LEU A 517 6.80 -30.28 -15.77
C LEU A 517 8.16 -30.97 -15.98
N ASP A 518 8.21 -31.93 -16.89
CA ASP A 518 9.46 -32.45 -17.41
C ASP A 518 9.98 -31.56 -18.55
N PRO A 519 11.04 -30.77 -18.36
CA PRO A 519 11.59 -29.92 -19.41
C PRO A 519 12.07 -30.67 -20.65
N ALA A 520 12.42 -31.98 -20.53
CA ALA A 520 12.87 -32.80 -21.66
C ALA A 520 11.71 -33.16 -22.62
N ALA A 521 10.46 -33.05 -22.18
CA ALA A 521 9.29 -33.27 -23.01
C ALA A 521 9.01 -32.12 -24.00
N LEU A 522 9.63 -30.95 -23.79
CA LEU A 522 9.43 -29.77 -24.64
C LEU A 522 10.34 -29.82 -25.87
N LYS A 523 9.74 -29.55 -27.04
CA LYS A 523 10.50 -29.59 -28.30
C LYS A 523 11.33 -28.34 -28.54
N GLY A 524 10.86 -27.19 -28.06
CA GLY A 524 11.48 -25.90 -28.34
C GLY A 524 11.45 -25.46 -29.79
N SER A 525 11.92 -24.25 -30.02
CA SER A 525 12.20 -23.72 -31.37
C SER A 525 13.42 -22.79 -31.29
N PRO A 526 14.45 -22.97 -32.14
CA PRO A 526 15.65 -22.15 -32.04
C PRO A 526 15.40 -20.72 -32.47
N VAL A 527 16.29 -19.81 -32.07
CA VAL A 527 16.39 -18.46 -32.67
C VAL A 527 16.78 -18.58 -34.12
N VAL A 528 15.95 -18.13 -35.05
CA VAL A 528 16.17 -18.14 -36.49
C VAL A 528 16.62 -16.80 -37.05
N LYS A 529 16.39 -15.70 -36.31
CA LYS A 529 16.84 -14.35 -36.66
C LYS A 529 17.25 -13.60 -35.42
N THR A 530 18.34 -12.87 -35.50
CA THR A 530 18.82 -11.94 -34.47
C THR A 530 18.98 -10.56 -35.05
N GLY A 531 18.51 -9.52 -34.33
CA GLY A 531 18.61 -8.11 -34.73
C GLY A 531 18.76 -7.21 -33.51
N LYS A 532 18.66 -5.93 -33.78
CA LYS A 532 18.56 -4.88 -32.74
C LYS A 532 17.28 -4.08 -32.99
N THR A 533 16.73 -3.58 -31.90
CA THR A 533 15.58 -2.69 -31.91
C THR A 533 15.85 -1.43 -31.08
N ILE A 534 14.84 -0.69 -30.67
CA ILE A 534 14.98 0.54 -29.88
C ILE A 534 15.87 0.33 -28.63
N TYR A 535 16.54 1.36 -28.17
CA TYR A 535 17.47 1.36 -27.03
C TYR A 535 18.63 0.35 -27.18
N ASP A 536 18.97 -0.03 -28.41
CA ASP A 536 19.95 -1.10 -28.69
C ASP A 536 19.57 -2.47 -28.10
N ALA A 537 18.27 -2.69 -27.77
CA ALA A 537 17.81 -3.97 -27.28
C ALA A 537 17.97 -5.08 -28.31
N THR A 538 18.29 -6.29 -27.83
CA THR A 538 18.46 -7.46 -28.70
C THR A 538 17.08 -8.01 -29.08
N GLU A 539 16.82 -8.19 -30.38
CA GLU A 539 15.62 -8.82 -30.94
C GLU A 539 15.93 -10.22 -31.45
N TRP A 540 15.20 -11.21 -31.01
CA TRP A 540 15.21 -12.56 -31.54
C TRP A 540 13.85 -12.91 -32.13
N THR A 541 13.85 -13.61 -33.25
CA THR A 541 12.68 -14.31 -33.79
C THR A 541 12.90 -15.79 -33.59
N LEU A 542 11.99 -16.45 -32.89
CA LEU A 542 12.04 -17.91 -32.70
C LEU A 542 11.48 -18.65 -33.91
N GLY A 543 11.82 -19.92 -34.07
CA GLY A 543 11.32 -20.77 -35.19
C GLY A 543 9.80 -20.95 -35.21
N ASN A 544 9.10 -20.77 -34.08
CA ASN A 544 7.65 -20.72 -33.98
C ASN A 544 7.05 -19.35 -34.34
N GLY A 545 7.90 -18.35 -34.64
CA GLY A 545 7.50 -17.01 -35.04
C GLY A 545 7.26 -16.00 -33.89
N VAL A 546 7.42 -16.40 -32.63
CA VAL A 546 7.34 -15.49 -31.50
C VAL A 546 8.56 -14.58 -31.50
N LYS A 547 8.35 -13.27 -31.32
CA LYS A 547 9.41 -12.29 -31.15
C LYS A 547 9.80 -12.22 -29.66
N VAL A 548 11.11 -12.16 -29.39
CA VAL A 548 11.66 -11.96 -28.03
C VAL A 548 12.59 -10.74 -28.05
N ILE A 549 12.34 -9.78 -27.17
CA ILE A 549 13.17 -8.58 -27.03
C ILE A 549 13.81 -8.59 -25.66
N VAL A 550 15.12 -8.38 -25.62
CA VAL A 550 15.93 -8.43 -24.40
C VAL A 550 16.68 -7.12 -24.23
N TYR A 551 16.40 -6.43 -23.14
CA TYR A 551 17.05 -5.18 -22.77
C TYR A 551 17.72 -5.32 -21.40
N PRO A 552 19.00 -5.72 -21.33
CA PRO A 552 19.75 -5.80 -20.09
C PRO A 552 19.92 -4.41 -19.46
N THR A 553 19.61 -4.30 -18.17
CA THR A 553 19.85 -3.09 -17.37
C THR A 553 20.53 -3.45 -16.05
N GLN A 554 21.17 -2.46 -15.42
CA GLN A 554 21.71 -2.56 -14.06
C GLN A 554 20.94 -1.68 -13.07
N LEU A 555 19.72 -1.26 -13.42
CA LEU A 555 18.90 -0.38 -12.60
C LEU A 555 18.42 -1.06 -11.33
N GLN A 556 18.10 -2.34 -11.42
CA GLN A 556 17.63 -3.16 -10.31
C GLN A 556 18.34 -4.52 -10.42
N LYS A 557 19.35 -4.74 -9.58
CA LYS A 557 20.11 -5.99 -9.55
C LYS A 557 19.22 -7.16 -9.12
N ASP A 558 19.50 -8.36 -9.65
CA ASP A 558 18.72 -9.57 -9.38
C ASP A 558 17.21 -9.40 -9.58
N ASN A 559 16.84 -8.57 -10.58
CA ASN A 559 15.45 -8.37 -10.96
C ASN A 559 15.28 -8.38 -12.47
N ILE A 560 14.44 -9.28 -12.97
CA ILE A 560 14.06 -9.39 -14.37
C ILE A 560 12.55 -9.19 -14.48
N SER A 561 12.12 -8.11 -15.13
CA SER A 561 10.72 -7.87 -15.47
C SER A 561 10.44 -8.38 -16.88
N PHE A 562 9.30 -9.04 -17.08
CA PHE A 562 8.94 -9.56 -18.39
C PHE A 562 7.45 -9.40 -18.71
N ASN A 563 7.12 -9.37 -20.00
CA ASN A 563 5.74 -9.34 -20.49
C ASN A 563 5.66 -10.06 -21.86
N LEU A 564 4.80 -11.07 -21.93
CA LEU A 564 4.34 -11.67 -23.18
C LEU A 564 3.04 -10.98 -23.59
N VAL A 565 3.07 -10.15 -24.60
CA VAL A 565 1.93 -9.33 -25.03
C VAL A 565 1.47 -9.73 -26.43
N LYS A 566 0.16 -9.72 -26.65
CA LYS A 566 -0.46 -9.92 -27.95
C LYS A 566 -1.76 -9.13 -28.08
N ASP A 567 -2.12 -8.79 -29.31
CA ASP A 567 -3.38 -8.13 -29.63
C ASP A 567 -4.59 -9.04 -29.40
N GLY A 568 -5.71 -8.42 -29.09
CA GLY A 568 -7.00 -9.09 -28.87
C GLY A 568 -7.74 -8.58 -27.65
N GLY A 569 -7.33 -9.04 -26.49
CA GLY A 569 -7.90 -8.63 -25.22
C GLY A 569 -9.38 -8.89 -25.07
N MET A 570 -9.99 -8.23 -24.12
CA MET A 570 -11.45 -8.32 -23.87
C MET A 570 -12.29 -7.82 -25.05
N SER A 571 -11.71 -7.05 -26.00
CA SER A 571 -12.42 -6.64 -27.20
C SER A 571 -12.94 -7.84 -28.03
N LEU A 572 -12.27 -8.98 -27.93
CA LEU A 572 -12.65 -10.21 -28.63
C LEU A 572 -13.62 -11.11 -27.84
N VAL A 573 -13.90 -10.76 -26.58
CA VAL A 573 -14.92 -11.43 -25.77
C VAL A 573 -16.29 -10.88 -26.15
N PRO A 574 -17.27 -11.71 -26.53
CA PRO A 574 -18.63 -11.23 -26.82
C PRO A 574 -19.26 -10.51 -25.63
N THR A 575 -20.11 -9.52 -25.91
CA THR A 575 -20.75 -8.74 -24.84
C THR A 575 -21.57 -9.60 -23.89
N GLU A 576 -22.23 -10.62 -24.39
CA GLU A 576 -22.99 -11.60 -23.61
C GLU A 576 -22.12 -12.50 -22.72
N ASP A 577 -20.82 -12.59 -22.99
CA ASP A 577 -19.87 -13.41 -22.25
C ASP A 577 -19.14 -12.58 -21.15
N MET A 578 -19.32 -11.25 -21.14
CA MET A 578 -18.55 -10.33 -20.27
C MET A 578 -18.79 -10.53 -18.77
N ASP A 579 -19.94 -11.09 -18.37
CA ASP A 579 -20.22 -11.39 -16.97
C ASP A 579 -19.22 -12.40 -16.39
N SER A 580 -18.70 -13.33 -17.23
CA SER A 580 -17.67 -14.28 -16.84
C SER A 580 -16.24 -13.68 -16.82
N PHE A 581 -16.09 -12.41 -17.22
CA PHE A 581 -14.86 -11.64 -17.21
C PHE A 581 -14.93 -10.45 -16.24
N ASP A 582 -15.84 -10.50 -15.25
CA ASP A 582 -15.81 -9.54 -14.16
C ASP A 582 -14.49 -9.59 -13.43
N SER A 583 -13.89 -8.43 -13.16
CA SER A 583 -12.52 -8.32 -12.61
C SER A 583 -12.39 -8.95 -11.22
N ASN A 584 -13.42 -8.85 -10.37
CA ASN A 584 -13.38 -9.42 -9.02
C ASN A 584 -13.42 -10.94 -9.09
N LEU A 585 -14.32 -11.48 -9.92
CA LEU A 585 -14.46 -12.93 -10.11
C LEU A 585 -13.21 -13.53 -10.75
N MET A 586 -12.65 -12.87 -11.78
CA MET A 586 -11.39 -13.30 -12.41
C MET A 586 -10.24 -13.31 -11.41
N SER A 587 -10.09 -12.27 -10.60
CA SER A 587 -9.00 -12.15 -9.63
C SER A 587 -9.06 -13.29 -8.60
N LEU A 588 -10.22 -13.56 -8.03
CA LEU A 588 -10.41 -14.67 -7.09
C LEU A 588 -10.14 -16.03 -7.73
N PHE A 589 -10.64 -16.25 -8.93
CA PHE A 589 -10.43 -17.52 -9.63
C PHE A 589 -8.96 -17.72 -10.00
N GLN A 590 -8.28 -16.72 -10.58
CA GLN A 590 -6.89 -16.84 -11.01
C GLN A 590 -5.92 -17.06 -9.83
N SER A 591 -6.19 -16.46 -8.67
CA SER A 591 -5.35 -16.67 -7.47
C SER A 591 -5.40 -18.10 -6.94
N ASN A 592 -6.48 -18.84 -7.21
CA ASN A 592 -6.72 -20.18 -6.69
C ASN A 592 -6.60 -21.29 -7.72
N SER A 593 -6.79 -20.99 -9.02
CA SER A 593 -6.92 -22.01 -10.08
C SER A 593 -5.65 -22.84 -10.34
N GLY A 594 -4.46 -22.24 -10.17
CA GLY A 594 -3.20 -22.93 -10.44
C GLY A 594 -2.95 -23.26 -11.91
N VAL A 595 -2.07 -24.24 -12.19
CA VAL A 595 -1.66 -24.63 -13.55
C VAL A 595 -1.41 -26.13 -13.65
N ALA A 596 -1.48 -26.67 -14.87
CA ALA A 596 -1.20 -28.05 -15.27
C ALA A 596 -2.05 -29.09 -14.51
N GLY A 597 -2.16 -29.39 -13.48
CA GLY A 597 -2.97 -30.28 -12.65
C GLY A 597 -2.88 -29.91 -11.19
N PHE A 598 -2.11 -28.86 -10.90
CA PHE A 598 -1.82 -28.41 -9.55
C PHE A 598 -2.76 -27.26 -9.17
N PRO A 599 -3.54 -27.37 -8.08
CA PRO A 599 -4.29 -26.27 -7.49
C PRO A 599 -3.37 -25.11 -7.09
N GLY A 600 -3.90 -23.90 -6.99
CA GLY A 600 -3.12 -22.72 -6.62
C GLY A 600 -2.43 -22.84 -5.26
N THR A 601 -3.06 -23.51 -4.28
CA THR A 601 -2.44 -23.82 -2.98
C THR A 601 -1.20 -24.70 -3.13
N THR A 602 -1.26 -25.76 -3.96
CA THR A 602 -0.10 -26.62 -4.26
C THR A 602 0.97 -25.86 -5.02
N VAL A 603 0.60 -25.03 -6.02
CA VAL A 603 1.55 -24.19 -6.77
C VAL A 603 2.34 -23.25 -5.83
N ARG A 604 1.67 -22.58 -4.88
CA ARG A 604 2.33 -21.75 -3.88
C ARG A 604 3.39 -22.53 -3.08
N LYS A 605 3.03 -23.73 -2.59
CA LYS A 605 3.95 -24.61 -1.85
C LYS A 605 5.12 -25.12 -2.71
N MET A 606 4.89 -25.42 -3.99
CA MET A 606 5.96 -25.77 -4.93
C MET A 606 6.90 -24.62 -5.25
N LEU A 607 6.49 -23.38 -5.00
CA LEU A 607 7.29 -22.18 -5.18
C LEU A 607 8.05 -21.76 -3.91
N THR A 608 8.01 -22.56 -2.85
CA THR A 608 8.81 -22.32 -1.64
C THR A 608 10.27 -22.02 -1.98
N GLY A 609 10.81 -20.94 -1.45
CA GLY A 609 12.19 -20.47 -1.67
C GLY A 609 12.41 -19.79 -3.01
N LYS A 610 11.38 -19.47 -3.77
CA LYS A 610 11.48 -18.81 -5.07
C LYS A 610 10.85 -17.41 -5.03
N ASN A 611 11.57 -16.47 -5.66
CA ASN A 611 11.14 -15.07 -5.76
C ASN A 611 10.73 -14.75 -7.20
N LEU A 612 9.49 -15.06 -7.53
CA LEU A 612 8.92 -14.81 -8.85
C LEU A 612 7.40 -14.60 -8.76
N ASN A 613 6.85 -13.93 -9.76
CA ASN A 613 5.42 -13.93 -10.03
C ASN A 613 5.16 -14.09 -11.53
N VAL A 614 4.08 -14.76 -11.88
CA VAL A 614 3.61 -14.98 -13.26
C VAL A 614 2.10 -14.94 -13.26
N SER A 615 1.51 -14.00 -14.00
CA SER A 615 0.06 -13.82 -14.03
C SER A 615 -0.45 -13.54 -15.44
N PRO A 616 -1.54 -14.21 -15.88
CA PRO A 616 -2.23 -13.81 -17.10
C PRO A 616 -2.98 -12.50 -16.87
N TYR A 617 -3.10 -11.69 -17.92
CA TYR A 617 -3.90 -10.47 -17.89
C TYR A 617 -4.75 -10.30 -19.15
N PHE A 618 -5.83 -9.53 -18.99
CA PHE A 618 -6.80 -9.23 -20.05
C PHE A 618 -7.13 -7.74 -20.01
N ASP A 619 -6.43 -6.97 -20.85
CA ASP A 619 -6.79 -5.57 -21.07
C ASP A 619 -7.87 -5.44 -22.14
N GLN A 620 -8.37 -4.23 -22.37
CA GLN A 620 -9.41 -4.00 -23.37
C GLN A 620 -9.00 -4.49 -24.78
N LEU A 621 -7.77 -4.18 -25.23
CA LEU A 621 -7.29 -4.44 -26.59
C LEU A 621 -6.15 -5.45 -26.67
N GLN A 622 -5.57 -5.83 -25.55
CA GLN A 622 -4.43 -6.75 -25.44
C GLN A 622 -4.67 -7.79 -24.34
N ASN A 623 -4.02 -8.92 -24.48
CA ASN A 623 -3.91 -9.91 -23.42
C ASN A 623 -2.51 -10.50 -23.43
N GLY A 624 -2.11 -11.09 -22.31
CA GLY A 624 -0.78 -11.64 -22.20
C GLY A 624 -0.50 -12.28 -20.85
N ILE A 625 0.80 -12.46 -20.59
CA ILE A 625 1.32 -12.98 -19.32
C ILE A 625 2.47 -12.07 -18.90
N ASN A 626 2.34 -11.42 -17.78
CA ASN A 626 3.39 -10.60 -17.21
C ASN A 626 3.98 -11.23 -15.93
N GLY A 627 5.10 -10.69 -15.51
CA GLY A 627 5.72 -11.12 -14.27
C GLY A 627 7.08 -10.51 -14.00
N SER A 628 7.65 -10.94 -12.90
CA SER A 628 9.02 -10.65 -12.51
C SER A 628 9.66 -11.87 -11.84
N THR A 629 10.98 -11.91 -11.83
CA THR A 629 11.74 -13.01 -11.24
C THR A 629 13.14 -12.57 -10.85
N THR A 630 13.77 -13.29 -9.92
CA THR A 630 15.22 -13.23 -9.72
C THR A 630 15.95 -13.95 -10.84
N VAL A 631 17.24 -13.72 -10.94
CA VAL A 631 18.09 -14.41 -11.94
C VAL A 631 18.07 -15.93 -11.71
N LYS A 632 18.14 -16.38 -10.45
CA LYS A 632 18.15 -17.82 -10.10
C LYS A 632 16.83 -18.53 -10.42
N ASP A 633 15.70 -17.81 -10.39
CA ASP A 633 14.37 -18.39 -10.56
C ASP A 633 13.79 -18.23 -11.97
N LEU A 634 14.58 -17.68 -12.91
CA LEU A 634 14.18 -17.39 -14.29
C LEU A 634 13.63 -18.62 -15.04
N GLU A 635 14.25 -19.79 -14.89
CA GLU A 635 13.74 -21.00 -15.55
C GLU A 635 12.36 -21.41 -15.01
N THR A 636 12.16 -21.32 -13.70
CA THR A 636 10.84 -21.61 -13.07
C THR A 636 9.78 -20.64 -13.56
N ALA A 637 10.12 -19.34 -13.66
CA ALA A 637 9.19 -18.34 -14.20
C ALA A 637 8.77 -18.67 -15.63
N LEU A 638 9.71 -19.08 -16.49
CA LEU A 638 9.39 -19.47 -17.87
C LEU A 638 8.61 -20.80 -17.99
N GLN A 639 8.80 -21.72 -17.05
CA GLN A 639 7.92 -22.91 -16.93
C GLN A 639 6.48 -22.48 -16.65
N LEU A 640 6.27 -21.58 -15.71
CA LEU A 640 4.96 -21.06 -15.38
C LEU A 640 4.36 -20.26 -16.54
N VAL A 641 5.12 -19.43 -17.25
CA VAL A 641 4.63 -18.76 -18.48
C VAL A 641 4.13 -19.78 -19.50
N TYR A 642 4.90 -20.85 -19.74
CA TYR A 642 4.50 -21.91 -20.65
C TYR A 642 3.23 -22.61 -20.19
N LEU A 643 3.13 -22.96 -18.90
CA LEU A 643 1.98 -23.69 -18.35
C LEU A 643 0.73 -22.80 -18.30
N THR A 644 0.83 -21.55 -17.88
CA THR A 644 -0.29 -20.59 -17.89
C THR A 644 -0.84 -20.39 -19.31
N PHE A 645 0.03 -20.38 -20.31
CA PHE A 645 -0.40 -20.28 -21.71
C PHE A 645 -1.05 -21.56 -22.25
N THR A 646 -0.46 -22.73 -21.96
CA THR A 646 -0.80 -24.01 -22.64
C THR A 646 -1.67 -24.93 -21.81
N GLN A 647 -1.55 -24.87 -20.49
CA GLN A 647 -2.19 -25.79 -19.54
C GLN A 647 -2.81 -25.05 -18.36
N PRO A 648 -3.60 -23.97 -18.60
CA PRO A 648 -4.36 -23.34 -17.51
C PRO A 648 -5.32 -24.35 -16.89
N ARG A 649 -5.49 -24.29 -15.58
CA ARG A 649 -6.42 -25.14 -14.88
C ARG A 649 -7.79 -24.44 -14.74
N PHE A 650 -8.86 -25.16 -15.03
CA PHE A 650 -10.23 -24.70 -14.88
C PHE A 650 -10.97 -25.70 -14.01
N ASP A 651 -11.27 -25.31 -12.79
CA ASP A 651 -11.94 -26.13 -11.80
C ASP A 651 -13.28 -25.51 -11.42
N GLU A 652 -14.35 -26.27 -11.59
CA GLU A 652 -15.72 -25.79 -11.35
C GLU A 652 -15.97 -25.51 -9.86
N GLU A 653 -15.40 -26.31 -8.97
CA GLU A 653 -15.59 -26.13 -7.54
C GLU A 653 -14.91 -24.84 -7.05
N GLU A 654 -13.71 -24.55 -7.56
CA GLU A 654 -12.99 -23.28 -7.26
C GLU A 654 -13.72 -22.07 -7.86
N TRP A 655 -14.28 -22.20 -9.05
CA TRP A 655 -15.10 -21.15 -9.66
C TRP A 655 -16.34 -20.86 -8.81
N GLN A 656 -17.05 -21.88 -8.39
CA GLN A 656 -18.22 -21.74 -7.53
C GLN A 656 -17.86 -21.18 -6.15
N ASN A 657 -16.69 -21.52 -5.61
CA ASN A 657 -16.20 -20.91 -4.38
C ASN A 657 -16.03 -19.38 -4.55
N GLY A 658 -15.44 -18.92 -5.65
CA GLY A 658 -15.33 -17.49 -5.95
C GLY A 658 -16.69 -16.80 -6.06
N ILE A 659 -17.66 -17.44 -6.74
CA ILE A 659 -19.06 -16.95 -6.81
C ILE A 659 -19.65 -16.79 -5.41
N VAL A 660 -19.52 -17.80 -4.56
CA VAL A 660 -20.08 -17.79 -3.19
C VAL A 660 -19.42 -16.72 -2.33
N GLN A 661 -18.12 -16.54 -2.44
CA GLN A 661 -17.40 -15.48 -1.70
C GLN A 661 -17.94 -14.09 -2.06
N ILE A 662 -18.07 -13.78 -3.36
CA ILE A 662 -18.62 -12.49 -3.79
C ILE A 662 -20.09 -12.35 -3.38
N GLN A 663 -20.92 -13.40 -3.54
CA GLN A 663 -22.32 -13.39 -3.12
C GLN A 663 -22.49 -13.08 -1.63
N SER A 664 -21.53 -13.49 -0.81
CA SER A 664 -21.59 -13.27 0.65
C SER A 664 -21.49 -11.78 1.03
N VAL A 665 -20.77 -10.98 0.26
CA VAL A 665 -20.52 -9.55 0.54
C VAL A 665 -21.38 -8.62 -0.32
N LEU A 666 -21.81 -9.08 -1.49
CA LEU A 666 -22.49 -8.26 -2.50
C LEU A 666 -23.75 -7.55 -1.99
N PRO A 667 -24.64 -8.16 -1.17
CA PRO A 667 -25.84 -7.49 -0.69
C PRO A 667 -25.57 -6.23 0.15
N ASN A 668 -24.43 -6.17 0.82
CA ASN A 668 -24.01 -5.00 1.58
C ASN A 668 -23.17 -4.04 0.71
N LEU A 669 -22.31 -4.59 -0.11
CA LEU A 669 -21.48 -3.82 -1.03
C LEU A 669 -22.30 -2.91 -1.94
N VAL A 670 -23.42 -3.39 -2.50
CA VAL A 670 -24.30 -2.61 -3.38
C VAL A 670 -25.00 -1.44 -2.69
N ASN A 671 -25.00 -1.39 -1.36
CA ASN A 671 -25.54 -0.30 -0.57
C ASN A 671 -24.48 0.74 -0.18
N GLN A 672 -23.21 0.45 -0.36
CA GLN A 672 -22.12 1.38 -0.06
C GLN A 672 -22.18 2.63 -0.94
N PRO A 673 -21.97 3.83 -0.36
CA PRO A 673 -21.95 5.06 -1.13
C PRO A 673 -20.98 5.01 -2.31
N ASN A 674 -19.80 4.46 -2.12
CA ASN A 674 -18.78 4.34 -3.18
C ASN A 674 -19.23 3.38 -4.31
N TYR A 675 -19.92 2.28 -3.99
CA TYR A 675 -20.45 1.40 -5.02
C TYR A 675 -21.53 2.11 -5.86
N LYS A 676 -22.44 2.86 -5.20
CA LYS A 676 -23.47 3.67 -5.86
C LYS A 676 -22.86 4.74 -6.76
N LEU A 677 -21.83 5.42 -6.27
CA LEU A 677 -21.09 6.41 -7.05
C LEU A 677 -20.49 5.78 -8.32
N GLN A 678 -19.79 4.68 -8.21
CA GLN A 678 -19.19 3.98 -9.35
C GLN A 678 -20.25 3.44 -10.33
N GLN A 679 -21.36 2.94 -9.82
CA GLN A 679 -22.47 2.47 -10.65
C GLN A 679 -23.07 3.62 -11.47
N GLU A 680 -23.34 4.76 -10.84
CA GLU A 680 -23.87 5.94 -11.52
C GLU A 680 -22.81 6.56 -12.45
N LEU A 681 -21.54 6.49 -12.11
CA LEU A 681 -20.42 6.88 -12.96
C LEU A 681 -20.44 6.13 -14.28
N TYR A 682 -20.47 4.80 -14.26
CA TYR A 682 -20.50 4.00 -15.48
C TYR A 682 -21.75 4.28 -16.32
N LYS A 683 -22.92 4.38 -15.71
CA LYS A 683 -24.16 4.72 -16.40
C LYS A 683 -24.15 6.13 -17.02
N THR A 684 -23.48 7.07 -16.35
CA THR A 684 -23.45 8.48 -16.79
C THR A 684 -22.41 8.71 -17.87
N ILE A 685 -21.23 8.13 -17.73
CA ILE A 685 -20.09 8.37 -18.64
C ILE A 685 -20.20 7.51 -19.90
N TYR A 686 -20.61 6.23 -19.79
CA TYR A 686 -20.56 5.29 -20.90
C TYR A 686 -21.96 4.92 -21.42
N ASP A 687 -22.05 4.67 -22.72
CA ASP A 687 -23.24 4.09 -23.39
C ASP A 687 -22.91 2.67 -23.85
N SER A 688 -22.51 1.83 -22.90
CA SER A 688 -22.08 0.46 -23.20
C SER A 688 -22.49 -0.51 -22.11
N PRO A 689 -23.14 -1.63 -22.45
CA PRO A 689 -23.49 -2.68 -21.50
C PRO A 689 -22.26 -3.43 -20.96
N ARG A 690 -21.08 -3.21 -21.55
CA ARG A 690 -19.82 -3.81 -21.13
C ARG A 690 -19.21 -3.09 -19.94
N ARG A 691 -19.61 -1.85 -19.67
CA ARG A 691 -19.15 -0.99 -18.57
C ARG A 691 -20.20 -0.99 -17.46
N LYS A 692 -20.05 -1.89 -16.50
CA LYS A 692 -20.98 -2.04 -15.36
C LYS A 692 -20.24 -2.52 -14.14
N MET A 693 -20.84 -2.26 -12.98
CA MET A 693 -20.38 -2.85 -11.71
C MET A 693 -20.87 -4.28 -11.59
N ILE A 694 -20.14 -5.10 -10.82
CA ILE A 694 -20.57 -6.45 -10.44
C ILE A 694 -21.95 -6.38 -9.76
N SER A 695 -22.80 -7.35 -10.07
CA SER A 695 -24.16 -7.40 -9.55
C SER A 695 -24.61 -8.84 -9.36
N GLN A 696 -25.74 -9.05 -8.73
CA GLN A 696 -26.36 -10.38 -8.60
C GLN A 696 -26.59 -11.00 -9.99
N GLU A 697 -27.04 -10.21 -10.97
CA GLU A 697 -27.24 -10.65 -12.35
C GLU A 697 -25.92 -11.10 -13.01
N THR A 698 -24.82 -10.38 -12.71
CA THR A 698 -23.48 -10.75 -13.19
C THR A 698 -23.10 -12.14 -12.68
N LEU A 699 -23.29 -12.42 -11.40
CA LEU A 699 -22.93 -13.71 -10.79
C LEU A 699 -23.82 -14.86 -11.31
N GLU A 700 -25.11 -14.59 -11.56
CA GLU A 700 -26.05 -15.58 -12.12
C GLU A 700 -25.72 -15.96 -13.57
N LYS A 701 -25.13 -15.04 -14.34
CA LYS A 701 -24.76 -15.24 -15.75
C LYS A 701 -23.34 -15.75 -15.94
N ALA A 702 -22.47 -15.46 -15.00
CA ALA A 702 -21.07 -15.86 -15.08
C ALA A 702 -20.95 -17.40 -15.03
N SER A 703 -20.12 -17.97 -15.91
CA SER A 703 -19.85 -19.41 -15.91
C SER A 703 -18.40 -19.71 -16.27
N LEU A 704 -17.85 -20.74 -15.63
CA LEU A 704 -16.50 -21.22 -15.92
C LEU A 704 -16.35 -21.65 -17.39
N ALA A 705 -17.35 -22.32 -17.95
CA ALA A 705 -17.32 -22.77 -19.34
C ALA A 705 -17.21 -21.61 -20.33
N THR A 706 -17.86 -20.47 -20.03
CA THR A 706 -17.75 -19.24 -20.83
C THR A 706 -16.39 -18.59 -20.66
N TYR A 707 -15.87 -18.52 -19.43
CA TYR A 707 -14.53 -18.04 -19.14
C TYR A 707 -13.47 -18.89 -19.86
N GLU A 708 -13.50 -20.21 -19.69
CA GLU A 708 -12.58 -21.16 -20.33
C GLU A 708 -12.61 -21.04 -21.86
N LYS A 709 -13.79 -21.02 -22.47
CA LYS A 709 -13.96 -20.85 -23.92
C LYS A 709 -13.22 -19.62 -24.44
N ASN A 710 -13.39 -18.47 -23.78
CA ASN A 710 -12.78 -17.22 -24.22
C ASN A 710 -11.28 -17.16 -23.84
N TYR A 711 -10.88 -17.66 -22.68
CA TYR A 711 -9.48 -17.81 -22.30
C TYR A 711 -8.73 -18.62 -23.35
N ARG A 712 -9.22 -19.83 -23.68
CA ARG A 712 -8.62 -20.70 -24.69
C ARG A 712 -8.60 -20.08 -26.09
N LYS A 713 -9.57 -19.23 -26.43
CA LYS A 713 -9.57 -18.45 -27.67
C LYS A 713 -8.42 -17.43 -27.68
N LEU A 714 -8.23 -16.71 -26.60
CA LEU A 714 -7.23 -15.65 -26.48
C LEU A 714 -5.80 -16.21 -26.38
N PHE A 715 -5.61 -17.37 -25.72
CA PHE A 715 -4.33 -18.06 -25.55
C PHE A 715 -4.14 -19.29 -26.45
N ALA A 716 -4.96 -19.48 -27.47
CA ALA A 716 -4.86 -20.66 -28.36
C ALA A 716 -3.57 -20.72 -29.16
N ASP A 717 -2.98 -19.56 -29.46
CA ASP A 717 -1.86 -19.44 -30.40
C ASP A 717 -1.03 -18.20 -30.08
N ALA A 718 0.28 -18.35 -30.08
CA ALA A 718 1.24 -17.27 -29.78
C ALA A 718 1.64 -16.47 -31.02
N ALA A 719 1.02 -16.68 -32.18
CA ALA A 719 1.30 -15.91 -33.39
C ALA A 719 1.07 -14.42 -33.19
N GLY A 720 2.06 -13.62 -33.51
CA GLY A 720 2.05 -12.16 -33.29
C GLY A 720 2.33 -11.73 -31.86
N ALA A 721 2.64 -12.66 -30.94
CA ALA A 721 3.09 -12.29 -29.62
C ALA A 721 4.52 -11.77 -29.60
N THR A 722 4.76 -10.80 -28.74
CA THR A 722 6.10 -10.30 -28.39
C THR A 722 6.35 -10.54 -26.91
N MET A 723 7.48 -11.17 -26.58
CA MET A 723 7.96 -11.35 -25.21
C MET A 723 9.09 -10.35 -24.94
N VAL A 724 8.91 -9.49 -23.95
CA VAL A 724 9.89 -8.45 -23.60
C VAL A 724 10.50 -8.79 -22.25
N PHE A 725 11.82 -8.76 -22.15
CA PHE A 725 12.58 -8.89 -20.91
C PHE A 725 13.41 -7.63 -20.67
N VAL A 726 13.30 -7.07 -19.47
CA VAL A 726 14.09 -5.90 -19.05
C VAL A 726 14.60 -6.13 -17.62
N GLY A 727 15.89 -5.87 -17.39
CA GLY A 727 16.48 -5.99 -16.06
C GLY A 727 17.83 -6.66 -16.06
N ASP A 728 18.19 -7.29 -14.94
CA ASP A 728 19.47 -7.98 -14.71
C ASP A 728 19.48 -9.34 -15.43
N VAL A 729 19.40 -9.31 -16.75
CA VAL A 729 19.26 -10.49 -17.60
C VAL A 729 20.49 -10.68 -18.49
N ASP A 730 21.11 -11.85 -18.41
CA ASP A 730 22.15 -12.27 -19.34
C ASP A 730 21.51 -12.91 -20.59
N PRO A 731 21.65 -12.30 -21.79
CA PRO A 731 21.09 -12.85 -23.02
C PRO A 731 21.59 -14.28 -23.36
N GLU A 732 22.82 -14.62 -22.99
CA GLU A 732 23.38 -15.96 -23.27
C GLU A 732 22.76 -17.04 -22.37
N VAL A 733 22.39 -16.68 -21.12
CA VAL A 733 21.67 -17.57 -20.20
C VAL A 733 20.18 -17.64 -20.58
N LEU A 734 19.57 -16.51 -20.96
CA LEU A 734 18.16 -16.45 -21.33
C LEU A 734 17.86 -17.20 -22.63
N LYS A 735 18.74 -17.10 -23.64
CA LYS A 735 18.49 -17.62 -24.98
C LYS A 735 18.06 -19.10 -25.03
N PRO A 736 18.78 -20.04 -24.43
CA PRO A 736 18.38 -21.47 -24.46
C PRO A 736 17.05 -21.69 -23.71
N LEU A 737 16.73 -20.88 -22.70
CA LEU A 737 15.47 -20.98 -21.96
C LEU A 737 14.29 -20.51 -22.81
N VAL A 738 14.40 -19.37 -23.50
CA VAL A 738 13.32 -18.92 -24.40
C VAL A 738 13.16 -19.83 -25.62
N GLU A 739 14.24 -20.38 -26.17
CA GLU A 739 14.17 -21.38 -27.22
C GLU A 739 13.40 -22.62 -26.78
N LYS A 740 13.54 -23.00 -25.51
CA LYS A 740 12.89 -24.17 -24.92
C LYS A 740 11.42 -23.89 -24.56
N TYR A 741 11.16 -22.90 -23.73
CA TYR A 741 9.82 -22.67 -23.17
C TYR A 741 8.94 -21.81 -24.08
N ILE A 742 9.40 -20.64 -24.51
CA ILE A 742 8.66 -19.76 -25.41
C ILE A 742 8.61 -20.34 -26.84
N GLY A 743 9.70 -20.96 -27.27
CA GLY A 743 9.77 -21.70 -28.53
C GLY A 743 8.87 -22.93 -28.60
N SER A 744 8.37 -23.41 -27.44
CA SER A 744 7.38 -24.52 -27.37
C SER A 744 5.94 -24.04 -27.38
N LEU A 745 5.68 -22.74 -27.30
CA LEU A 745 4.31 -22.23 -27.40
C LEU A 745 3.70 -22.57 -28.77
N PRO A 746 2.42 -23.00 -28.82
CA PRO A 746 1.74 -23.26 -30.08
C PRO A 746 1.65 -21.96 -30.89
N ALA A 747 2.08 -21.98 -32.12
CA ALA A 747 2.01 -20.86 -33.05
C ALA A 747 1.82 -21.37 -34.49
N GLY A 748 1.21 -20.57 -35.33
CA GLY A 748 1.00 -20.91 -36.74
C GLY A 748 -0.35 -20.48 -37.30
N LYS A 749 -1.22 -19.89 -36.44
CA LYS A 749 -2.45 -19.22 -36.88
C LYS A 749 -2.17 -17.77 -37.26
N ALA A 750 -3.14 -17.12 -37.88
CA ALA A 750 -3.08 -15.67 -38.07
C ALA A 750 -3.13 -14.97 -36.69
N PRO A 751 -2.31 -13.92 -36.49
CA PRO A 751 -2.39 -13.12 -35.27
C PRO A 751 -3.80 -12.58 -35.02
N LEU A 752 -4.21 -12.57 -33.77
CA LEU A 752 -5.45 -11.92 -33.35
C LEU A 752 -5.31 -10.39 -33.58
N LYS A 753 -6.43 -9.75 -33.80
CA LYS A 753 -6.53 -8.29 -33.87
C LYS A 753 -7.70 -7.86 -33.00
N TRP A 754 -7.47 -6.80 -32.23
CA TRP A 754 -8.55 -6.20 -31.45
C TRP A 754 -9.65 -5.59 -32.34
N ILE A 755 -10.82 -5.40 -31.79
CA ILE A 755 -11.95 -4.71 -32.43
C ILE A 755 -12.41 -3.56 -31.54
N ASP A 756 -12.94 -2.51 -32.15
CA ASP A 756 -13.55 -1.41 -31.41
C ASP A 756 -14.96 -1.81 -30.95
N THR A 757 -15.12 -2.03 -29.65
CA THR A 757 -16.36 -2.43 -28.99
C THR A 757 -17.30 -1.28 -28.69
N LYS A 758 -16.96 -0.06 -29.08
CA LYS A 758 -17.76 1.16 -28.90
C LYS A 758 -18.06 1.48 -27.43
N GLU A 759 -17.05 1.33 -26.59
CA GLU A 759 -17.11 1.69 -25.18
C GLU A 759 -16.67 3.15 -24.97
N ASP A 760 -17.27 4.07 -25.74
CA ASP A 760 -16.89 5.47 -25.76
C ASP A 760 -17.54 6.25 -24.62
N ILE A 761 -16.86 7.31 -24.20
CA ILE A 761 -17.43 8.33 -23.31
C ILE A 761 -18.53 9.08 -24.07
N ARG A 762 -19.68 9.27 -23.43
CA ARG A 762 -20.79 10.05 -23.99
C ARG A 762 -20.37 11.48 -24.29
N LYS A 763 -20.97 12.06 -25.33
CA LYS A 763 -20.72 13.43 -25.77
C LYS A 763 -21.81 14.38 -25.32
N GLY A 764 -21.48 15.66 -25.27
CA GLY A 764 -22.39 16.75 -24.91
C GLY A 764 -22.36 17.06 -23.41
N LYS A 765 -23.31 17.92 -23.00
CA LYS A 765 -23.46 18.28 -21.58
C LYS A 765 -24.36 17.29 -20.89
N ILE A 766 -23.84 16.62 -19.88
CA ILE A 766 -24.58 15.66 -19.08
C ILE A 766 -24.40 16.04 -17.60
N GLU A 767 -25.49 16.20 -16.89
CA GLU A 767 -25.51 16.41 -15.46
C GLU A 767 -26.28 15.25 -14.82
N ASN A 768 -25.71 14.59 -13.84
CA ASN A 768 -26.39 13.59 -13.02
C ASN A 768 -26.18 13.94 -11.54
N VAL A 769 -27.26 14.37 -10.90
CA VAL A 769 -27.29 14.63 -9.46
C VAL A 769 -28.20 13.59 -8.81
N PHE A 770 -27.64 12.82 -7.90
CA PHE A 770 -28.36 11.76 -7.21
C PHE A 770 -28.06 11.77 -5.72
N SER A 771 -28.87 11.06 -4.95
CA SER A 771 -28.72 11.01 -3.49
C SER A 771 -28.56 9.57 -3.01
N VAL A 772 -27.73 9.39 -1.96
CA VAL A 772 -27.45 8.12 -1.33
C VAL A 772 -27.55 8.27 0.19
N ASP A 773 -28.16 7.29 0.86
CA ASP A 773 -28.11 7.21 2.31
C ASP A 773 -26.67 6.90 2.75
N MET A 774 -26.16 7.66 3.71
CA MET A 774 -24.83 7.48 4.26
C MET A 774 -24.74 7.90 5.71
N GLN A 775 -23.88 7.24 6.49
CA GLN A 775 -23.75 7.49 7.93
C GLN A 775 -22.99 8.80 8.22
N THR A 776 -22.01 9.12 7.38
CA THR A 776 -21.31 10.41 7.47
C THR A 776 -21.69 11.23 6.25
N PRO A 777 -22.54 12.29 6.43
CA PRO A 777 -23.02 13.09 5.31
C PRO A 777 -21.89 13.83 4.60
N LYS A 778 -21.70 13.55 3.31
CA LYS A 778 -20.77 14.23 2.41
C LYS A 778 -21.29 14.25 0.98
N SER A 779 -20.88 15.23 0.21
CA SER A 779 -21.13 15.26 -1.24
C SER A 779 -19.88 14.95 -2.01
N THR A 780 -19.99 14.16 -3.07
CA THR A 780 -18.88 13.87 -3.99
C THR A 780 -19.20 14.47 -5.35
N VAL A 781 -18.27 15.25 -5.89
CA VAL A 781 -18.38 15.89 -7.20
C VAL A 781 -17.33 15.31 -8.14
N LEU A 782 -17.74 14.89 -9.32
CA LEU A 782 -16.87 14.51 -10.42
C LEU A 782 -17.25 15.33 -11.66
N GLN A 783 -16.27 16.01 -12.22
CA GLN A 783 -16.40 16.76 -13.47
C GLN A 783 -15.45 16.17 -14.51
N VAL A 784 -15.98 15.82 -15.70
CA VAL A 784 -15.21 15.20 -16.78
C VAL A 784 -15.33 16.07 -18.04
N TYR A 785 -14.19 16.51 -18.54
CA TYR A 785 -14.07 17.26 -19.78
C TYR A 785 -13.36 16.39 -20.81
N THR A 786 -13.90 16.29 -22.03
CA THR A 786 -13.31 15.44 -23.07
C THR A 786 -13.30 16.10 -24.43
N THR A 787 -12.31 15.77 -25.27
CA THR A 787 -12.33 16.10 -26.69
C THR A 787 -11.64 15.01 -27.50
N ASP A 788 -12.24 14.65 -28.65
CA ASP A 788 -11.60 13.71 -29.58
C ASP A 788 -10.48 14.46 -30.31
N MET A 789 -9.28 13.96 -30.24
CA MET A 789 -8.10 14.53 -30.89
C MET A 789 -7.01 13.48 -31.07
N PRO A 790 -6.16 13.62 -32.10
CA PRO A 790 -5.03 12.72 -32.30
C PRO A 790 -4.10 12.74 -31.09
N TYR A 791 -3.59 11.57 -30.72
CA TYR A 791 -2.57 11.47 -29.67
C TYR A 791 -1.28 12.17 -30.10
N SER A 792 -0.68 12.93 -29.20
CA SER A 792 0.69 13.43 -29.32
C SER A 792 1.35 13.55 -27.93
N TYR A 793 2.67 13.45 -27.89
CA TYR A 793 3.44 13.63 -26.65
C TYR A 793 3.35 15.09 -26.16
N GLU A 794 3.26 16.06 -27.05
CA GLU A 794 3.08 17.47 -26.74
C GLU A 794 1.76 17.71 -26.01
N ALA A 795 0.67 17.12 -26.48
CA ALA A 795 -0.63 17.23 -25.82
C ALA A 795 -0.64 16.46 -24.49
N SER A 796 -0.01 15.28 -24.41
CA SER A 796 0.12 14.52 -23.19
C SER A 796 0.91 15.30 -22.12
N ALA A 797 2.06 15.88 -22.47
CA ALA A 797 2.85 16.70 -21.56
C ALA A 797 2.10 17.99 -21.14
N ALA A 798 1.35 18.62 -22.07
CA ALA A 798 0.53 19.78 -21.76
C ALA A 798 -0.61 19.43 -20.78
N LEU A 799 -1.26 18.28 -20.92
CA LEU A 799 -2.29 17.80 -19.98
C LEU A 799 -1.70 17.54 -18.61
N SER A 800 -0.53 16.92 -18.51
CA SER A 800 0.14 16.72 -17.23
C SER A 800 0.46 18.04 -16.52
N ALA A 801 0.90 19.07 -17.28
CA ALA A 801 1.13 20.40 -16.72
C ALA A 801 -0.19 21.10 -16.31
N ILE A 802 -1.26 20.94 -17.06
CA ILE A 802 -2.60 21.45 -16.73
C ILE A 802 -3.11 20.81 -15.42
N SER A 803 -2.98 19.49 -15.28
CA SER A 803 -3.34 18.76 -14.05
C SER A 803 -2.63 19.35 -12.84
N TYR A 804 -1.31 19.47 -12.89
CA TYR A 804 -0.49 20.06 -11.83
C TYR A 804 -0.94 21.48 -11.44
N ILE A 805 -1.20 22.33 -12.44
CA ILE A 805 -1.63 23.71 -12.19
C ILE A 805 -3.04 23.76 -11.56
N LEU A 806 -3.95 22.93 -12.03
CA LEU A 806 -5.32 22.88 -11.49
C LEU A 806 -5.34 22.35 -10.05
N ASP A 807 -4.52 21.35 -9.72
CA ASP A 807 -4.43 20.84 -8.36
C ASP A 807 -4.01 21.94 -7.38
N ILE A 808 -3.03 22.77 -7.76
CA ILE A 808 -2.61 23.91 -6.92
C ILE A 808 -3.72 24.95 -6.81
N ARG A 809 -4.38 25.32 -7.93
CA ARG A 809 -5.46 26.29 -7.92
C ARG A 809 -6.65 25.85 -7.08
N TYR A 810 -7.02 24.56 -7.18
CA TYR A 810 -8.13 24.00 -6.40
C TYR A 810 -7.78 23.82 -4.92
N THR A 811 -6.55 23.49 -4.60
CA THR A 811 -6.08 23.53 -3.21
C THR A 811 -6.26 24.93 -2.64
N ASN A 812 -5.84 25.96 -3.34
CA ASN A 812 -5.98 27.32 -2.85
C ASN A 812 -7.46 27.75 -2.75
N SER A 813 -8.26 27.59 -3.83
CA SER A 813 -9.61 28.15 -3.90
C SER A 813 -10.66 27.32 -3.16
N LEU A 814 -10.58 25.97 -3.17
CA LEU A 814 -11.60 25.11 -2.56
C LEU A 814 -11.30 24.73 -1.12
N ARG A 815 -10.01 24.51 -0.82
CA ARG A 815 -9.55 24.10 0.52
C ARG A 815 -9.19 25.32 1.36
N GLU A 816 -8.18 26.11 0.95
CA GLU A 816 -7.61 27.16 1.79
C GLU A 816 -8.57 28.36 1.98
N GLU A 817 -9.18 28.85 0.88
CA GLU A 817 -10.05 30.01 0.95
C GLU A 817 -11.46 29.68 1.46
N GLU A 818 -11.99 28.53 1.10
CA GLU A 818 -13.38 28.16 1.42
C GLU A 818 -13.51 27.19 2.60
N GLY A 819 -12.48 26.40 2.92
CA GLY A 819 -12.52 25.43 4.00
C GLY A 819 -13.64 24.39 3.86
N GLY A 820 -14.09 24.10 2.64
CA GLY A 820 -15.24 23.25 2.36
C GLY A 820 -14.91 21.85 1.86
N THR A 821 -13.65 21.59 1.63
CA THR A 821 -13.10 20.28 1.23
C THR A 821 -11.73 20.08 1.86
N TYR A 822 -11.36 18.82 2.08
CA TYR A 822 -9.98 18.46 2.42
C TYR A 822 -9.03 18.62 1.22
N GLY A 823 -9.53 18.37 0.00
CA GLY A 823 -8.76 18.54 -1.22
C GLY A 823 -9.54 18.21 -2.48
N ALA A 824 -9.01 18.64 -3.61
CA ALA A 824 -9.50 18.29 -4.93
C ALA A 824 -8.36 17.71 -5.75
N SER A 825 -8.65 16.70 -6.55
CA SER A 825 -7.67 16.03 -7.42
C SER A 825 -8.06 16.18 -8.88
N THR A 826 -7.08 16.51 -9.72
CA THR A 826 -7.23 16.59 -11.17
C THR A 826 -6.42 15.50 -11.84
N VAL A 827 -7.04 14.74 -12.74
CA VAL A 827 -6.37 13.76 -13.59
C VAL A 827 -6.57 14.15 -15.04
N ALA A 828 -5.47 14.40 -15.73
CA ALA A 828 -5.53 14.77 -17.16
C ALA A 828 -4.61 13.88 -17.99
N ASN A 829 -5.18 13.22 -19.00
CA ASN A 829 -4.45 12.26 -19.83
C ASN A 829 -5.00 12.18 -21.27
N MET A 830 -4.27 11.45 -22.11
CA MET A 830 -4.71 11.10 -23.45
C MET A 830 -4.81 9.59 -23.62
N THR A 831 -5.88 9.13 -24.28
CA THR A 831 -5.95 7.77 -24.81
C THR A 831 -5.46 7.74 -26.26
N ARG A 832 -4.88 6.61 -26.69
CA ARG A 832 -4.50 6.40 -28.12
C ARG A 832 -5.51 5.53 -28.84
N LEU A 833 -5.94 4.47 -28.23
CA LEU A 833 -6.78 3.41 -28.79
C LEU A 833 -7.97 3.12 -27.86
N PRO A 834 -9.10 2.67 -28.42
CA PRO A 834 -9.42 2.60 -29.84
C PRO A 834 -9.69 3.97 -30.45
N ASN A 835 -10.13 4.95 -29.66
CA ASN A 835 -10.52 6.29 -30.08
C ASN A 835 -9.64 7.33 -29.36
N PRO A 836 -8.74 8.02 -30.09
CA PRO A 836 -7.84 9.00 -29.48
C PRO A 836 -8.62 10.20 -28.92
N ARG A 837 -8.36 10.54 -27.65
CA ARG A 837 -8.99 11.70 -26.99
C ARG A 837 -8.18 12.21 -25.80
N ALA A 838 -8.38 13.47 -25.49
CA ALA A 838 -7.96 14.09 -24.25
C ALA A 838 -9.09 14.03 -23.22
N ILE A 839 -8.74 13.78 -21.98
CA ILE A 839 -9.67 13.67 -20.83
C ILE A 839 -9.07 14.46 -19.68
N ILE A 840 -9.90 15.32 -19.04
CA ILE A 840 -9.59 15.95 -17.76
C ILE A 840 -10.71 15.58 -16.80
N GLN A 841 -10.35 15.05 -15.63
CA GLN A 841 -11.27 14.73 -14.56
C GLN A 841 -10.90 15.54 -13.32
N VAL A 842 -11.87 16.16 -12.69
CA VAL A 842 -11.75 16.85 -11.41
C VAL A 842 -12.66 16.14 -10.41
N VAL A 843 -12.12 15.70 -9.28
CA VAL A 843 -12.88 15.02 -8.23
C VAL A 843 -12.59 15.63 -6.87
N PHE A 844 -13.62 15.82 -6.07
CA PHE A 844 -13.50 16.22 -4.67
C PHE A 844 -14.72 15.79 -3.85
N GLU A 845 -14.49 15.59 -2.56
CA GLU A 845 -15.53 15.42 -1.56
C GLU A 845 -15.66 16.71 -0.75
N CYS A 846 -16.87 17.04 -0.34
CA CYS A 846 -17.10 18.30 0.36
C CYS A 846 -18.30 18.24 1.31
N ARG A 847 -18.37 19.23 2.18
CA ARG A 847 -19.54 19.50 3.02
C ARG A 847 -20.79 19.70 2.15
N PRO A 848 -21.91 19.01 2.45
CA PRO A 848 -23.12 19.10 1.61
C PRO A 848 -23.64 20.51 1.37
N SER A 849 -23.59 21.38 2.39
CA SER A 849 -24.03 22.78 2.29
C SER A 849 -23.17 23.64 1.35
N MET A 850 -21.94 23.24 1.08
CA MET A 850 -21.01 23.96 0.20
C MET A 850 -20.90 23.36 -1.20
N CYS A 851 -21.51 22.20 -1.45
CA CYS A 851 -21.37 21.46 -2.69
C CYS A 851 -21.63 22.32 -3.95
N ASP A 852 -22.73 23.04 -4.02
CA ASP A 852 -23.09 23.84 -5.19
C ASP A 852 -22.14 25.03 -5.41
N LYS A 853 -21.58 25.60 -4.36
CA LYS A 853 -20.57 26.66 -4.43
C LYS A 853 -19.24 26.10 -4.96
N LEU A 854 -18.74 25.02 -4.37
CA LEU A 854 -17.44 24.47 -4.71
C LEU A 854 -17.42 23.87 -6.14
N ARG A 855 -18.51 23.20 -6.56
CA ARG A 855 -18.62 22.71 -7.96
C ARG A 855 -18.56 23.86 -8.98
N GLN A 856 -19.16 25.01 -8.67
CA GLN A 856 -19.09 26.18 -9.54
C GLN A 856 -17.68 26.79 -9.55
N LEU A 857 -17.03 26.90 -8.40
CA LEU A 857 -15.64 27.38 -8.30
C LEU A 857 -14.68 26.50 -9.11
N ALA A 858 -14.85 25.17 -9.09
CA ALA A 858 -14.04 24.25 -9.89
C ALA A 858 -14.24 24.51 -11.40
N ILE A 859 -15.49 24.69 -11.85
CA ILE A 859 -15.79 25.06 -13.25
C ILE A 859 -15.17 26.42 -13.62
N ASP A 860 -15.24 27.41 -12.72
CA ASP A 860 -14.73 28.76 -12.96
C ASP A 860 -13.19 28.75 -13.01
N GLY A 861 -12.52 27.98 -12.16
CA GLY A 861 -11.07 27.78 -12.18
C GLY A 861 -10.58 27.16 -13.51
N MET A 862 -11.30 26.15 -14.00
CA MET A 862 -11.04 25.55 -15.32
C MET A 862 -11.17 26.58 -16.45
N LYS A 863 -12.24 27.38 -16.45
CA LYS A 863 -12.50 28.43 -17.45
C LYS A 863 -11.48 29.56 -17.35
N ASP A 864 -11.10 29.95 -16.14
CA ASP A 864 -10.09 30.98 -15.95
C ASP A 864 -8.75 30.58 -16.53
N LEU A 865 -8.29 29.35 -16.25
CA LEU A 865 -7.04 28.83 -16.83
C LEU A 865 -7.11 28.78 -18.37
N ALA A 866 -8.25 28.41 -18.95
CA ALA A 866 -8.44 28.42 -20.39
C ALA A 866 -8.44 29.84 -20.99
N GLN A 867 -9.06 30.78 -20.31
CA GLN A 867 -9.20 32.16 -20.83
C GLN A 867 -7.91 32.97 -20.66
N ASN A 868 -7.31 32.92 -19.47
CA ASN A 868 -6.18 33.78 -19.09
C ASN A 868 -4.81 33.08 -19.23
N GLY A 869 -4.79 31.74 -19.31
CA GLY A 869 -3.58 30.94 -19.29
C GLY A 869 -2.98 30.85 -17.88
N PRO A 870 -1.90 30.08 -17.71
CA PRO A 870 -1.16 30.01 -16.46
C PRO A 870 -0.29 31.27 -16.26
N THR A 871 -0.03 31.66 -15.02
CA THR A 871 1.00 32.63 -14.67
C THR A 871 2.39 32.09 -15.07
N ASP A 872 3.42 32.94 -15.04
CA ASP A 872 4.80 32.48 -15.31
C ASP A 872 5.27 31.52 -14.21
N GLU A 873 4.90 31.76 -12.98
CA GLU A 873 5.23 30.93 -11.84
C GLU A 873 4.58 29.55 -11.94
N GLU A 874 3.26 29.46 -12.10
CA GLU A 874 2.54 28.20 -12.25
C GLU A 874 3.11 27.37 -13.41
N PHE A 875 3.36 27.97 -14.55
CA PHE A 875 3.93 27.30 -15.71
C PHE A 875 5.34 26.77 -15.44
N ASN A 876 6.21 27.60 -14.83
CA ASN A 876 7.59 27.21 -14.55
C ASN A 876 7.65 26.08 -13.53
N ASN A 877 6.82 26.13 -12.48
CA ASN A 877 6.74 25.08 -11.46
C ASN A 877 6.24 23.77 -12.07
N ALA A 878 5.19 23.80 -12.87
CA ALA A 878 4.68 22.61 -13.58
C ALA A 878 5.74 22.01 -14.51
N LYS A 879 6.41 22.82 -15.30
CA LYS A 879 7.46 22.36 -16.21
C LYS A 879 8.66 21.77 -15.48
N LEU A 880 9.10 22.39 -14.39
CA LEU A 880 10.17 21.88 -13.52
C LEU A 880 9.80 20.54 -12.90
N ASN A 881 8.56 20.38 -12.42
CA ASN A 881 8.05 19.13 -11.89
C ASN A 881 8.12 18.01 -12.94
N LEU A 882 7.61 18.25 -14.15
CA LEU A 882 7.67 17.24 -15.21
C LEU A 882 9.11 16.90 -15.62
N GLN A 883 9.99 17.89 -15.70
CA GLN A 883 11.41 17.66 -16.01
C GLN A 883 12.12 16.84 -14.92
N LYS A 884 11.80 17.10 -13.65
CA LYS A 884 12.30 16.35 -12.50
C LYS A 884 11.89 14.87 -12.56
N ASN A 885 10.67 14.59 -12.99
CA ASN A 885 10.10 13.23 -12.96
C ASN A 885 10.68 12.31 -14.07
N ILE A 886 11.26 12.84 -15.15
CA ILE A 886 11.83 12.02 -16.24
C ILE A 886 13.03 11.18 -15.77
N PRO A 887 14.09 11.75 -15.17
CA PRO A 887 15.22 10.95 -14.67
C PRO A 887 14.83 9.92 -13.63
N GLU A 888 13.85 10.24 -12.79
CA GLU A 888 13.29 9.31 -11.80
C GLU A 888 12.61 8.11 -12.47
N SER A 889 11.75 8.36 -13.44
CA SER A 889 11.06 7.31 -14.20
C SER A 889 12.05 6.36 -14.90
N ARG A 890 13.15 6.88 -15.41
CA ARG A 890 14.22 6.10 -16.07
C ARG A 890 14.98 5.15 -15.14
N GLN A 891 14.84 5.29 -13.81
CA GLN A 891 15.41 4.33 -12.85
C GLN A 891 14.60 3.04 -12.73
N ASN A 892 13.43 2.97 -13.37
CA ASN A 892 12.54 1.83 -13.31
C ASN A 892 12.61 0.97 -14.59
N ASN A 893 12.78 -0.33 -14.44
CA ASN A 893 12.75 -1.27 -15.56
C ASN A 893 11.44 -1.24 -16.34
N SER A 894 10.32 -0.95 -15.67
CA SER A 894 9.01 -0.81 -16.29
C SER A 894 8.91 0.37 -17.28
N TRP A 895 9.67 1.44 -17.06
CA TRP A 895 9.74 2.56 -18.00
C TRP A 895 10.28 2.11 -19.37
N TRP A 896 11.37 1.38 -19.34
CA TRP A 896 12.02 0.88 -20.56
C TRP A 896 11.23 -0.22 -21.23
N ARG A 897 10.63 -1.13 -20.44
CA ARG A 897 9.74 -2.17 -20.98
C ARG A 897 8.56 -1.54 -21.73
N ASN A 898 7.88 -0.59 -21.13
CA ASN A 898 6.78 0.13 -21.75
C ASN A 898 7.23 0.90 -23.02
N GLY A 899 8.42 1.52 -22.99
CA GLY A 899 9.01 2.16 -24.17
C GLY A 899 9.21 1.20 -25.33
N ILE A 900 9.71 -0.02 -25.05
CA ILE A 900 9.89 -1.09 -26.05
C ILE A 900 8.53 -1.54 -26.58
N GLU A 901 7.53 -1.76 -25.73
CA GLU A 901 6.18 -2.19 -26.13
C GLU A 901 5.49 -1.13 -26.99
N ILE A 902 5.64 0.16 -26.67
CA ILE A 902 5.15 1.27 -27.50
C ILE A 902 5.87 1.31 -28.85
N HIS A 903 7.18 1.10 -28.88
CA HIS A 903 7.92 1.02 -30.14
C HIS A 903 7.42 -0.13 -31.03
N GLU A 904 7.19 -1.30 -30.45
CA GLU A 904 6.67 -2.45 -31.18
C GLU A 904 5.26 -2.21 -31.76
N GLN A 905 4.44 -1.49 -31.03
CA GLN A 905 3.06 -1.23 -31.42
C GLN A 905 2.92 -0.03 -32.39
N PHE A 906 3.69 1.04 -32.18
CA PHE A 906 3.52 2.32 -32.88
C PHE A 906 4.76 2.78 -33.65
N GLY A 907 5.93 2.14 -33.48
CA GLY A 907 7.18 2.55 -34.13
C GLY A 907 7.81 3.82 -33.54
N GLU A 908 7.47 4.20 -32.31
CA GLU A 908 7.84 5.47 -31.69
C GLU A 908 8.91 5.26 -30.60
N ASP A 909 9.78 6.27 -30.44
CA ASP A 909 10.65 6.40 -29.27
C ASP A 909 9.95 7.24 -28.20
N ARG A 910 9.25 6.57 -27.27
CA ARG A 910 8.51 7.23 -26.21
C ARG A 910 9.41 8.09 -25.31
N ASP A 911 10.58 7.60 -24.95
CA ASP A 911 11.47 8.28 -24.01
C ASP A 911 11.97 9.61 -24.56
N ALA A 912 12.53 9.59 -25.79
CA ALA A 912 13.01 10.79 -26.45
C ALA A 912 11.87 11.76 -26.82
N ALA A 913 10.73 11.24 -27.26
CA ALA A 913 9.58 12.06 -27.66
C ALA A 913 8.92 12.75 -26.47
N TYR A 914 8.77 12.08 -25.34
CA TYR A 914 8.20 12.68 -24.14
C TYR A 914 9.13 13.74 -23.53
N GLU A 915 10.42 13.47 -23.43
CA GLU A 915 11.41 14.45 -22.97
C GLU A 915 11.42 15.70 -23.86
N ALA A 916 11.41 15.51 -25.18
CA ALA A 916 11.36 16.63 -26.12
C ALA A 916 10.06 17.45 -25.96
N ALA A 917 8.92 16.78 -25.76
CA ALA A 917 7.64 17.42 -25.53
C ALA A 917 7.63 18.25 -24.23
N VAL A 918 8.12 17.71 -23.12
CA VAL A 918 8.22 18.43 -21.85
C VAL A 918 9.14 19.65 -21.97
N ASN A 919 10.32 19.48 -22.60
CA ASN A 919 11.26 20.58 -22.79
C ASN A 919 10.71 21.66 -23.71
N GLY A 920 9.92 21.28 -24.72
CA GLY A 920 9.26 22.16 -25.67
C GLY A 920 7.98 22.84 -25.18
N LEU A 921 7.46 22.54 -23.98
CA LEU A 921 6.22 23.12 -23.46
C LEU A 921 6.24 24.65 -23.43
N THR A 922 5.11 25.24 -23.78
CA THR A 922 4.86 26.68 -23.73
C THR A 922 3.48 26.97 -23.10
N LYS A 923 3.32 28.12 -22.45
CA LYS A 923 2.03 28.57 -21.89
C LYS A 923 0.91 28.59 -22.92
N ALA A 924 1.23 29.02 -24.15
CA ALA A 924 0.26 29.09 -25.24
C ALA A 924 -0.27 27.71 -25.67
N GLN A 925 0.55 26.65 -25.58
CA GLN A 925 0.09 25.29 -25.84
C GLN A 925 -0.91 24.81 -24.80
N LEU A 926 -0.64 25.03 -23.51
CA LEU A 926 -1.55 24.67 -22.41
C LEU A 926 -2.89 25.39 -22.59
N GLN A 927 -2.84 26.71 -22.77
CA GLN A 927 -4.04 27.53 -22.95
C GLN A 927 -4.87 27.10 -24.16
N LYS A 928 -4.21 26.90 -25.30
CA LYS A 928 -4.88 26.46 -26.54
C LYS A 928 -5.55 25.09 -26.38
N LEU A 929 -4.83 24.11 -25.80
CA LEU A 929 -5.37 22.78 -25.59
C LEU A 929 -6.60 22.82 -24.67
N LEU A 930 -6.54 23.58 -23.60
CA LEU A 930 -7.65 23.72 -22.67
C LEU A 930 -8.85 24.42 -23.32
N GLN A 931 -8.60 25.44 -24.15
CA GLN A 931 -9.65 26.09 -24.95
C GLN A 931 -10.31 25.11 -25.92
N GLU A 932 -9.54 24.24 -26.60
CA GLU A 932 -10.07 23.20 -27.48
C GLU A 932 -10.95 22.19 -26.73
N ILE A 933 -10.50 21.76 -25.52
CA ILE A 933 -11.25 20.83 -24.69
C ILE A 933 -12.58 21.46 -24.24
N ILE A 934 -12.57 22.70 -23.75
CA ILE A 934 -13.80 23.39 -23.32
C ILE A 934 -14.72 23.68 -24.51
N ALA A 935 -14.17 24.09 -25.66
CA ALA A 935 -14.94 24.36 -26.85
C ALA A 935 -15.61 23.12 -27.47
N SER A 936 -15.16 21.91 -27.14
CA SER A 936 -15.83 20.68 -27.57
C SER A 936 -17.26 20.54 -27.02
N ASP A 937 -17.57 21.29 -25.98
CA ASP A 937 -18.84 21.26 -25.24
C ASP A 937 -19.21 19.85 -24.68
N ASN A 938 -18.20 18.98 -24.53
CA ASN A 938 -18.33 17.67 -23.89
C ASN A 938 -17.96 17.80 -22.40
N PHE A 939 -18.97 17.95 -21.58
CA PHE A 939 -18.85 18.11 -20.14
C PHE A 939 -19.84 17.19 -19.43
N ILE A 940 -19.31 16.30 -18.61
CA ILE A 940 -20.12 15.40 -17.78
C ILE A 940 -19.89 15.75 -16.32
N GLU A 941 -20.95 16.00 -15.59
CA GLU A 941 -20.90 16.25 -14.16
C GLU A 941 -21.74 15.21 -13.41
N LEU A 942 -21.12 14.55 -12.46
CA LEU A 942 -21.75 13.61 -11.55
C LEU A 942 -21.64 14.14 -10.13
N VAL A 943 -22.77 14.27 -9.44
CA VAL A 943 -22.84 14.76 -8.06
C VAL A 943 -23.63 13.79 -7.21
N MET A 944 -22.96 13.19 -6.26
CA MET A 944 -23.59 12.39 -5.21
C MET A 944 -23.83 13.28 -3.99
N LYS A 945 -25.05 13.31 -3.50
CA LYS A 945 -25.44 14.05 -2.28
C LYS A 945 -25.96 13.07 -1.22
N PRO A 946 -25.85 13.37 0.07
CA PRO A 946 -26.50 12.56 1.10
C PRO A 946 -28.01 12.70 1.00
N ALA A 947 -28.74 11.59 1.14
CA ALA A 947 -30.21 11.59 1.12
C ALA A 947 -30.82 12.03 2.48
N ASN A 948 -30.06 11.85 3.55
CA ASN A 948 -30.49 12.03 4.95
C ASN A 948 -29.84 13.23 5.65
N ALA A 949 -29.19 14.14 4.93
CA ALA A 949 -28.63 15.34 5.53
C ALA A 949 -29.73 16.31 5.93
N THR A 950 -29.68 16.83 7.17
CA THR A 950 -30.45 17.99 7.58
C THR A 950 -29.76 19.27 7.09
N GLU A 951 -30.52 20.36 6.83
CA GLU A 951 -29.94 21.64 6.34
C GLU A 951 -28.85 22.23 7.27
N ALA A 952 -28.67 21.68 8.48
CA ALA A 952 -27.70 22.12 9.48
C ALA A 952 -26.37 21.36 9.45
N GLU A 953 -26.29 20.26 8.73
CA GLU A 953 -25.08 19.42 8.55
C GLU A 953 -24.48 19.64 7.16
#